data_2db9f382c83e5c28143e4dbcf86d4ed7
#
_entry.id   2db9f382c83e5c28143e4dbcf86d4ed7
#
_cell.length_a   1.000
_cell.length_b   1.000
_cell.length_c   1.000
_cell.angle_alpha   90.00
_cell.angle_beta   90.00
_cell.angle_gamma   90.00
#
_symmetry.space_group_name_H-M   'P 1'
#
loop_
_entity.id
_entity.type
_entity.pdbx_description
1 polymer ?
#
loop_
_entity_poly.entity_id
_entity_poly.type
_entity_poly.pdbx_seq_one_letter_code
_entity_poly.pdbx_strand_id
1 'polypeptide(L)'
;EILKKVPLVSVDPDGTIKVKGSTNFKIYKNGRPNNSFSRNAKDIFKALPASMIKKIEVITDPGAREDAEGTSAILNIVTMDNTVVKGIMGNVGLRYSKNENFPNPDIWLNSQIDKFNLSLYGGFSGMSRRSNKSSSESFSKYEDSGNELTTTDESTAEGHILFTGIDMSFELDTLNLFTAEFGGYWYKLTYESIGKNIMRAPDGTTLYSYSIRQSPSPNSYADFNGGFNYQRSTRKKGEAITLSYLISTTDQKQHSISRYEDEENMPVPYTGTDNDFHLSFIEQTGQIDWTRPINDNHKFDLGSKYINRRNHSINDQEYFDYQKLHSDFLHTTQVLAFYFDYRLKYKKFGARAGLRYEYSNLSAKYRDGSADPFSSSLNDWVPNAALSYDINDANTIKLSYSTRINRPGISQLNPAVVSTPNSISSGNPDLGSSRYQSLSLNYSLMTGKLNLDWNANYSFTNNAVISVRELLPGDITKSSYANAGRNRNFYTNVWMQWNMTRKTQIMLNFSANYSYSANTSLNVKEKGWGFNTYFRVRQQLPYDFNISGMFTIYKSAPSLYYYMPFSFQNSAYYSIDITKSFLKEKRLSLSARISNPFMKDPNVYVFEPRNAGYTGYSRSYDYNNSNRFSFSISYRFGSLNASVKKTAKSISNDDLEGRKN
;
A
#
# COMPACT_ATOMS: atom_id res chain seq x y z
N GLU A 1 4.66 1.39 -22.36
CA GLU A 1 5.13 0.28 -23.23
C GLU A 1 6.43 -0.38 -22.71
N ILE A 2 7.41 0.38 -22.24
CA ILE A 2 8.68 -0.18 -21.72
C ILE A 2 8.42 -1.05 -20.49
N LEU A 3 7.60 -0.63 -19.55
CA LEU A 3 7.28 -1.40 -18.34
C LEU A 3 6.70 -2.79 -18.64
N LYS A 4 6.01 -2.94 -19.75
CA LYS A 4 5.46 -4.25 -20.19
C LYS A 4 6.54 -5.24 -20.61
N LYS A 5 7.76 -4.77 -20.82
CA LYS A 5 8.92 -5.58 -21.17
C LYS A 5 9.81 -5.87 -19.97
N VAL A 6 9.49 -5.31 -18.81
CA VAL A 6 10.27 -5.48 -17.57
C VAL A 6 9.76 -6.72 -16.84
N PRO A 7 10.63 -7.67 -16.53
CA PRO A 7 10.25 -8.83 -15.71
C PRO A 7 9.65 -8.43 -14.40
N LEU A 8 8.73 -9.23 -13.87
CA LEU A 8 8.03 -9.01 -12.61
C LEU A 8 7.12 -7.76 -12.58
N VAL A 9 7.05 -6.99 -13.66
CA VAL A 9 6.19 -5.82 -13.77
C VAL A 9 5.01 -6.14 -14.66
N SER A 10 3.81 -6.01 -14.14
CA SER A 10 2.58 -6.00 -14.92
C SER A 10 1.99 -4.60 -14.93
N VAL A 11 1.40 -4.22 -16.06
CA VAL A 11 0.70 -2.95 -16.20
C VAL A 11 -0.72 -3.28 -16.61
N ASP A 12 -1.65 -3.02 -15.73
CA ASP A 12 -3.07 -3.24 -15.98
C ASP A 12 -3.57 -2.35 -17.13
N PRO A 13 -4.70 -2.66 -17.75
CA PRO A 13 -5.27 -1.86 -18.83
C PRO A 13 -5.55 -0.42 -18.44
N ASP A 14 -5.89 -0.19 -17.19
CA ASP A 14 -6.08 1.16 -16.65
C ASP A 14 -4.75 1.90 -16.45
N GLY A 15 -3.61 1.23 -16.59
CA GLY A 15 -2.26 1.73 -16.39
C GLY A 15 -1.72 1.49 -14.98
N THR A 16 -2.47 0.84 -14.10
CA THR A 16 -1.99 0.45 -12.78
C THR A 16 -0.80 -0.48 -12.92
N ILE A 17 0.29 -0.15 -12.22
CA ILE A 17 1.54 -0.91 -12.26
C ILE A 17 1.56 -1.83 -11.04
N LYS A 18 1.90 -3.09 -11.29
CA LYS A 18 2.14 -4.07 -10.24
C LYS A 18 3.55 -4.63 -10.39
N VAL A 19 4.24 -4.79 -9.28
CA VAL A 19 5.54 -5.47 -9.22
C VAL A 19 5.35 -6.75 -8.40
N LYS A 20 5.65 -7.91 -8.99
CA LYS A 20 5.34 -9.23 -8.43
C LYS A 20 3.86 -9.39 -8.05
N GLY A 21 2.97 -8.84 -8.83
CA GLY A 21 1.52 -8.88 -8.56
C GLY A 21 1.03 -7.92 -7.47
N SER A 22 1.93 -7.21 -6.77
CA SER A 22 1.60 -6.23 -5.72
C SER A 22 1.70 -4.80 -6.22
N THR A 23 0.76 -3.95 -5.80
CA THR A 23 0.83 -2.50 -5.96
C THR A 23 1.71 -1.84 -4.90
N ASN A 24 2.09 -2.59 -3.85
CA ASN A 24 2.96 -2.10 -2.78
C ASN A 24 4.45 -2.25 -3.17
N PHE A 25 4.95 -1.32 -3.95
CA PHE A 25 6.36 -1.22 -4.33
C PHE A 25 6.78 0.25 -4.36
N LYS A 26 8.09 0.47 -4.22
CA LYS A 26 8.68 1.79 -4.38
C LYS A 26 9.23 1.98 -5.79
N ILE A 27 9.17 3.21 -6.28
CA ILE A 27 9.85 3.59 -7.50
C ILE A 27 11.11 4.37 -7.16
N TYR A 28 12.21 3.87 -7.70
CA TYR A 28 13.47 4.57 -7.70
C TYR A 28 13.76 5.12 -9.10
N LYS A 29 14.39 6.24 -9.17
CA LYS A 29 14.95 6.80 -10.40
C LYS A 29 16.46 6.97 -10.21
N ASN A 30 17.25 6.27 -11.03
CA ASN A 30 18.71 6.24 -10.91
C ASN A 30 19.22 5.80 -9.53
N GLY A 31 18.58 4.76 -8.97
CA GLY A 31 18.94 4.18 -7.67
C GLY A 31 18.44 4.96 -6.46
N ARG A 32 17.45 5.85 -6.63
CA ARG A 32 16.91 6.72 -5.58
C ARG A 32 15.42 6.55 -5.43
N PRO A 33 14.91 6.52 -4.18
CA PRO A 33 13.49 6.64 -3.96
C PRO A 33 12.95 7.91 -4.64
N ASN A 34 11.83 7.78 -5.31
CA ASN A 34 11.09 8.89 -5.85
C ASN A 34 9.63 8.73 -5.43
N ASN A 35 9.23 9.48 -4.40
CA ASN A 35 7.89 9.38 -3.82
C ASN A 35 6.81 9.82 -4.81
N SER A 36 7.09 10.83 -5.62
CA SER A 36 6.19 11.29 -6.67
C SER A 36 5.90 10.20 -7.69
N PHE A 37 6.95 9.49 -8.14
CA PHE A 37 6.81 8.36 -9.04
C PHE A 37 6.10 7.18 -8.39
N SER A 38 6.32 6.94 -7.10
CA SER A 38 5.68 5.86 -6.36
C SER A 38 4.17 6.10 -6.17
N ARG A 39 3.77 7.35 -5.96
CA ARG A 39 2.34 7.72 -5.79
C ARG A 39 1.56 7.75 -7.11
N ASN A 40 2.20 8.19 -8.20
CA ASN A 40 1.58 8.37 -9.52
C ASN A 40 2.29 7.58 -10.63
N ALA A 41 2.77 6.40 -10.31
CA ALA A 41 3.48 5.52 -11.23
C ALA A 41 2.80 5.40 -12.59
N LYS A 42 1.49 5.25 -12.60
CA LYS A 42 0.65 5.12 -13.79
C LYS A 42 0.82 6.26 -14.79
N ASP A 43 0.66 7.49 -14.33
CA ASP A 43 0.60 8.64 -15.22
C ASP A 43 2.00 9.11 -15.61
N ILE A 44 2.93 9.01 -14.70
CA ILE A 44 4.34 9.30 -14.94
C ILE A 44 4.93 8.35 -15.98
N PHE A 45 4.67 7.05 -15.90
CA PHE A 45 5.16 6.10 -16.90
C PHE A 45 4.45 6.19 -18.26
N LYS A 46 3.22 6.71 -18.29
CA LYS A 46 2.57 7.04 -19.57
C LYS A 46 3.24 8.22 -20.26
N ALA A 47 3.69 9.19 -19.48
CA ALA A 47 4.25 10.43 -19.97
C ALA A 47 5.77 10.36 -20.19
N LEU A 48 6.50 9.46 -19.51
CA LEU A 48 7.94 9.27 -19.70
C LEU A 48 8.25 8.74 -21.11
N PRO A 49 9.01 9.47 -21.94
CA PRO A 49 9.46 8.97 -23.24
C PRO A 49 10.33 7.73 -23.05
N ALA A 50 10.07 6.73 -23.90
CA ALA A 50 10.86 5.50 -23.93
C ALA A 50 12.36 5.77 -24.16
N SER A 51 12.67 6.80 -24.95
CA SER A 51 14.05 7.24 -25.26
C SER A 51 14.82 7.77 -24.05
N MET A 52 14.15 8.13 -22.97
CA MET A 52 14.82 8.59 -21.74
C MET A 52 15.23 7.45 -20.81
N ILE A 53 14.74 6.24 -21.05
CA ILE A 53 14.95 5.11 -20.17
C ILE A 53 16.06 4.24 -20.75
N LYS A 54 17.17 4.15 -20.03
CA LYS A 54 18.28 3.24 -20.37
C LYS A 54 17.92 1.80 -20.00
N LYS A 55 17.40 1.61 -18.79
CA LYS A 55 16.92 0.32 -18.29
C LYS A 55 15.97 0.51 -17.12
N ILE A 56 15.16 -0.49 -16.83
CA ILE A 56 14.37 -0.59 -15.62
C ILE A 56 14.79 -1.85 -14.88
N GLU A 57 15.10 -1.69 -13.61
CA GLU A 57 15.54 -2.77 -12.73
C GLU A 57 14.47 -3.04 -11.67
N VAL A 58 14.15 -4.30 -11.46
CA VAL A 58 13.32 -4.73 -10.34
C VAL A 58 14.21 -5.25 -9.23
N ILE A 59 14.27 -4.54 -8.10
CA ILE A 59 15.04 -4.93 -6.94
C ILE A 59 14.10 -5.67 -6.00
N THR A 60 14.27 -6.96 -5.89
CA THR A 60 13.39 -7.86 -5.11
C THR A 60 13.88 -8.11 -3.69
N ASP A 61 15.09 -7.67 -3.39
CA ASP A 61 15.77 -7.76 -2.09
C ASP A 61 16.37 -6.39 -1.78
N PRO A 62 15.58 -5.49 -1.18
CA PRO A 62 16.08 -4.22 -0.68
C PRO A 62 17.21 -4.48 0.32
N GLY A 63 18.32 -3.72 0.21
CA GLY A 63 19.47 -3.91 1.07
C GLY A 63 19.32 -3.31 2.45
N ALA A 64 20.40 -3.38 3.26
CA ALA A 64 20.46 -2.85 4.62
C ALA A 64 20.19 -1.33 4.72
N ARG A 65 20.31 -0.60 3.63
CA ARG A 65 19.98 0.82 3.53
C ARG A 65 18.48 1.09 3.67
N GLU A 66 17.66 0.20 3.14
CA GLU A 66 16.20 0.37 3.22
C GLU A 66 15.72 0.16 4.66
N ASP A 67 14.61 0.79 5.01
CA ASP A 67 14.06 0.65 6.36
C ASP A 67 13.78 -0.81 6.69
N ALA A 68 13.95 -1.16 7.94
CA ALA A 68 13.67 -2.51 8.42
C ALA A 68 12.20 -2.89 8.30
N GLU A 69 11.33 -1.88 8.29
CA GLU A 69 9.91 -1.99 7.97
C GLU A 69 9.66 -1.56 6.53
N GLY A 70 8.69 -2.16 5.81
CA GLY A 70 8.19 -1.62 4.54
C GLY A 70 8.18 -2.56 3.35
N THR A 71 8.32 -1.98 2.16
CA THR A 71 8.01 -2.57 0.85
C THR A 71 8.85 -3.79 0.47
N SER A 72 8.22 -4.72 -0.22
CA SER A 72 8.83 -5.98 -0.67
C SER A 72 9.60 -5.88 -1.99
N ALA A 73 9.44 -4.79 -2.76
CA ALA A 73 10.10 -4.61 -4.06
C ALA A 73 10.35 -3.13 -4.41
N ILE A 74 11.37 -2.89 -5.22
CA ILE A 74 11.72 -1.57 -5.74
C ILE A 74 11.82 -1.64 -7.26
N LEU A 75 11.14 -0.73 -7.96
CA LEU A 75 11.26 -0.54 -9.39
C LEU A 75 12.21 0.63 -9.68
N ASN A 76 13.43 0.33 -10.07
CA ASN A 76 14.45 1.36 -10.34
C ASN A 76 14.48 1.72 -11.82
N ILE A 77 14.16 2.96 -12.15
CA ILE A 77 14.25 3.50 -13.51
C ILE A 77 15.62 4.14 -13.68
N VAL A 78 16.45 3.55 -14.53
CA VAL A 78 17.73 4.13 -14.91
C VAL A 78 17.54 4.90 -16.21
N THR A 79 17.82 6.20 -16.16
CA THR A 79 17.73 7.06 -17.34
C THR A 79 19.07 7.11 -18.09
N MET A 80 19.04 7.53 -19.37
CA MET A 80 20.24 7.70 -20.19
C MET A 80 21.16 8.78 -19.58
N ASP A 81 22.48 8.58 -19.63
CA ASP A 81 23.47 9.54 -19.21
C ASP A 81 23.72 10.60 -20.30
N ASN A 82 23.90 11.85 -19.88
CA ASN A 82 24.44 13.00 -20.65
C ASN A 82 23.71 13.39 -21.95
N THR A 83 22.65 14.18 -21.81
CA THR A 83 22.35 15.18 -22.83
C THR A 83 21.75 16.41 -22.16
N VAL A 84 22.32 17.58 -22.45
CA VAL A 84 21.72 18.86 -22.06
C VAL A 84 20.41 19.02 -22.81
N VAL A 85 19.34 19.21 -22.09
CA VAL A 85 18.00 19.26 -22.65
C VAL A 85 17.36 20.57 -22.37
N LYS A 86 16.69 21.03 -23.39
CA LYS A 86 15.74 22.14 -23.26
C LYS A 86 14.40 21.67 -23.75
N GLY A 87 13.35 21.94 -23.03
CA GLY A 87 12.02 21.65 -23.49
C GLY A 87 11.01 21.55 -22.39
N ILE A 88 9.76 21.55 -22.81
CA ILE A 88 8.59 21.33 -21.95
C ILE A 88 7.80 20.19 -22.56
N MET A 89 7.41 19.23 -21.75
CA MET A 89 6.45 18.21 -22.15
C MET A 89 5.43 18.01 -21.05
N GLY A 90 4.24 17.61 -21.42
CA GLY A 90 3.19 17.34 -20.45
C GLY A 90 2.11 16.42 -21.01
N ASN A 91 1.22 16.05 -20.12
CA ASN A 91 0.01 15.31 -20.40
C ASN A 91 -1.14 15.92 -19.62
N VAL A 92 -2.27 16.07 -20.27
CA VAL A 92 -3.56 16.36 -19.62
C VAL A 92 -4.50 15.20 -19.88
N GLY A 93 -5.16 14.73 -18.86
CA GLY A 93 -6.10 13.61 -18.90
C GLY A 93 -7.46 14.01 -18.35
N LEU A 94 -8.48 13.34 -18.85
CA LEU A 94 -9.82 13.41 -18.31
C LEU A 94 -10.41 12.00 -18.35
N ARG A 95 -10.84 11.50 -17.21
CA ARG A 95 -11.48 10.19 -17.08
C ARG A 95 -12.88 10.34 -16.51
N TYR A 96 -13.81 9.64 -17.09
CA TYR A 96 -15.18 9.50 -16.59
C TYR A 96 -15.50 8.02 -16.40
N SER A 97 -16.17 7.70 -15.32
CA SER A 97 -16.69 6.36 -15.05
C SER A 97 -18.12 6.47 -14.53
N LYS A 98 -18.96 5.51 -14.91
CA LYS A 98 -20.36 5.44 -14.45
C LYS A 98 -20.51 5.59 -12.93
N ASN A 99 -19.50 5.13 -12.18
CA ASN A 99 -19.53 5.15 -10.72
C ASN A 99 -18.88 6.40 -10.11
N GLU A 100 -18.26 7.26 -10.91
CA GLU A 100 -17.58 8.45 -10.41
C GLU A 100 -18.41 9.72 -10.57
N ASN A 101 -19.56 9.69 -11.27
CA ASN A 101 -20.51 10.80 -11.56
C ASN A 101 -19.85 12.16 -11.85
N PHE A 102 -18.52 12.21 -11.93
CA PHE A 102 -17.72 13.40 -12.11
C PHE A 102 -16.49 13.08 -12.97
N PRO A 103 -16.14 13.93 -13.95
CA PRO A 103 -14.89 13.77 -14.70
C PRO A 103 -13.67 14.01 -13.80
N ASN A 104 -12.73 13.09 -13.78
CA ASN A 104 -11.50 13.17 -13.01
C ASN A 104 -10.38 13.72 -13.90
N PRO A 105 -10.02 15.01 -13.78
CA PRO A 105 -8.91 15.60 -14.49
C PRO A 105 -7.57 15.23 -13.84
N ASP A 106 -6.55 15.04 -14.68
CA ASP A 106 -5.16 14.93 -14.28
C ASP A 106 -4.26 15.76 -15.19
N ILE A 107 -3.18 16.27 -14.62
CA ILE A 107 -2.14 17.00 -15.32
C ILE A 107 -0.76 16.53 -14.87
N TRP A 108 0.13 16.43 -15.81
CA TRP A 108 1.55 16.27 -15.55
C TRP A 108 2.34 17.14 -16.53
N LEU A 109 3.35 17.85 -15.98
CA LEU A 109 4.24 18.72 -16.72
C LEU A 109 5.68 18.45 -16.29
N ASN A 110 6.59 18.39 -17.25
CA ASN A 110 8.02 18.38 -16.99
C ASN A 110 8.70 19.45 -17.85
N SER A 111 9.54 20.26 -17.23
CA SER A 111 10.32 21.30 -17.88
C SER A 111 11.79 21.12 -17.53
N GLN A 112 12.65 21.21 -18.51
CA GLN A 112 14.10 21.24 -18.36
C GLN A 112 14.64 22.53 -18.99
N ILE A 113 15.28 23.35 -18.18
CA ILE A 113 15.93 24.58 -18.59
C ILE A 113 17.37 24.53 -18.07
N ASP A 114 18.30 24.28 -18.97
CA ASP A 114 19.73 24.17 -18.66
C ASP A 114 19.99 23.18 -17.50
N LYS A 115 20.51 23.66 -16.39
CA LYS A 115 20.85 22.89 -15.18
C LYS A 115 19.66 22.61 -14.26
N PHE A 116 18.50 23.20 -14.54
CA PHE A 116 17.31 23.11 -13.72
C PHE A 116 16.24 22.24 -14.36
N ASN A 117 15.70 21.31 -13.61
CA ASN A 117 14.53 20.54 -13.98
C ASN A 117 13.40 20.75 -13.01
N LEU A 118 12.18 20.89 -13.53
CA LEU A 118 10.95 21.02 -12.77
C LEU A 118 9.93 20.02 -13.31
N SER A 119 9.36 19.22 -12.42
CA SER A 119 8.18 18.37 -12.71
C SER A 119 7.03 18.81 -11.81
N LEU A 120 5.86 19.01 -12.42
CA LEU A 120 4.60 19.29 -11.74
C LEU A 120 3.61 18.20 -12.07
N TYR A 121 2.82 17.76 -11.13
CA TYR A 121 1.73 16.83 -11.37
C TYR A 121 0.59 17.07 -10.39
N GLY A 122 -0.61 16.71 -10.80
CA GLY A 122 -1.79 16.79 -9.95
C GLY A 122 -3.01 16.17 -10.58
N GLY A 123 -4.00 15.90 -9.76
CA GLY A 123 -5.26 15.36 -10.20
C GLY A 123 -6.35 15.55 -9.15
N PHE A 124 -7.57 15.53 -9.63
CA PHE A 124 -8.77 15.64 -8.83
C PHE A 124 -9.68 14.44 -9.08
N SER A 125 -10.33 13.93 -8.05
CA SER A 125 -11.32 12.87 -8.14
C SER A 125 -12.54 13.22 -7.28
N GLY A 126 -13.72 13.23 -7.90
CA GLY A 126 -14.98 13.39 -7.21
C GLY A 126 -15.67 12.04 -6.97
N MET A 127 -16.34 11.91 -5.84
CA MET A 127 -17.15 10.74 -5.47
C MET A 127 -18.58 11.21 -5.19
N SER A 128 -19.57 10.51 -5.71
CA SER A 128 -20.96 10.87 -5.49
C SER A 128 -21.67 9.78 -4.69
N ARG A 129 -22.59 10.20 -3.84
CA ARG A 129 -23.44 9.34 -3.01
C ARG A 129 -24.14 8.23 -3.81
N ARG A 130 -24.58 8.52 -5.04
CA ARG A 130 -25.27 7.54 -5.90
C ARG A 130 -24.40 6.38 -6.34
N SER A 131 -23.10 6.60 -6.47
CA SER A 131 -22.16 5.62 -7.00
C SER A 131 -21.32 4.93 -5.93
N ASN A 132 -21.34 5.42 -4.69
CA ASN A 132 -20.58 4.84 -3.59
C ASN A 132 -21.56 4.35 -2.51
N LYS A 133 -22.29 3.31 -2.86
CA LYS A 133 -23.13 2.55 -1.95
C LYS A 133 -22.44 1.26 -1.57
N SER A 134 -22.51 0.91 -0.30
CA SER A 134 -22.19 -0.41 0.19
C SER A 134 -23.28 -0.88 1.15
N SER A 135 -23.47 -2.17 1.23
CA SER A 135 -24.30 -2.77 2.26
C SER A 135 -23.61 -4.00 2.82
N SER A 136 -23.90 -4.30 4.05
CA SER A 136 -23.43 -5.51 4.70
C SER A 136 -24.50 -6.16 5.56
N GLU A 137 -24.39 -7.47 5.71
CA GLU A 137 -25.16 -8.23 6.68
C GLU A 137 -24.25 -9.17 7.41
N SER A 138 -24.48 -9.39 8.69
CA SER A 138 -23.79 -10.41 9.46
C SER A 138 -24.76 -11.16 10.36
N PHE A 139 -24.43 -12.43 10.54
CA PHE A 139 -25.12 -13.33 11.47
C PHE A 139 -24.04 -13.99 12.35
N SER A 140 -24.26 -13.96 13.66
CA SER A 140 -23.39 -14.58 14.64
C SER A 140 -24.22 -15.39 15.62
N LYS A 141 -23.85 -16.67 15.80
CA LYS A 141 -24.43 -17.55 16.82
C LYS A 141 -23.36 -17.85 17.85
N TYR A 142 -23.56 -17.40 19.08
CA TYR A 142 -22.63 -17.56 20.19
C TYR A 142 -22.67 -19.00 20.72
N GLU A 143 -21.49 -19.57 20.94
CA GLU A 143 -21.39 -21.00 21.31
C GLU A 143 -21.85 -21.29 22.74
N ASP A 144 -21.60 -20.38 23.67
CA ASP A 144 -21.90 -20.58 25.09
C ASP A 144 -23.38 -20.31 25.42
N SER A 145 -23.93 -19.22 24.92
CA SER A 145 -25.31 -18.80 25.21
C SER A 145 -26.32 -19.37 24.23
N GLY A 146 -25.88 -19.72 23.00
CA GLY A 146 -26.73 -20.04 21.87
C GLY A 146 -27.48 -18.82 21.28
N ASN A 147 -27.22 -17.60 21.78
CA ASN A 147 -27.84 -16.39 21.29
C ASN A 147 -27.42 -16.08 19.86
N GLU A 148 -28.28 -15.38 19.13
CA GLU A 148 -28.09 -15.06 17.72
C GLU A 148 -28.13 -13.54 17.49
N LEU A 149 -27.02 -12.97 17.02
CA LEU A 149 -26.93 -11.58 16.64
C LEU A 149 -27.02 -11.44 15.11
N THR A 150 -27.98 -10.66 14.65
CA THR A 150 -28.08 -10.25 13.25
C THR A 150 -27.78 -8.75 13.14
N THR A 151 -26.88 -8.38 12.25
CA THR A 151 -26.55 -6.97 11.96
C THR A 151 -26.69 -6.72 10.47
N THR A 152 -27.34 -5.63 10.12
CA THR A 152 -27.39 -5.10 8.74
C THR A 152 -26.88 -3.68 8.73
N ASP A 153 -26.21 -3.27 7.67
CA ASP A 153 -25.72 -1.90 7.47
C ASP A 153 -25.83 -1.52 6.00
N GLU A 154 -26.30 -0.31 5.75
CA GLU A 154 -26.27 0.35 4.44
C GLU A 154 -25.52 1.67 4.59
N SER A 155 -24.52 1.90 3.76
CA SER A 155 -23.72 3.12 3.82
C SER A 155 -23.54 3.76 2.46
N THR A 156 -23.35 5.08 2.48
CA THR A 156 -23.02 5.89 1.31
C THR A 156 -21.88 6.82 1.63
N ALA A 157 -21.08 7.14 0.62
CA ALA A 157 -19.99 8.09 0.72
C ALA A 157 -20.02 9.09 -0.44
N GLU A 158 -19.72 10.35 -0.14
CA GLU A 158 -19.53 11.39 -1.15
C GLU A 158 -18.38 12.31 -0.77
N GLY A 159 -17.79 12.99 -1.76
CA GLY A 159 -16.74 13.95 -1.52
C GLY A 159 -15.74 14.05 -2.66
N HIS A 160 -14.54 14.49 -2.32
CA HIS A 160 -13.49 14.73 -3.30
C HIS A 160 -12.10 14.44 -2.75
N ILE A 161 -11.20 14.15 -3.68
CA ILE A 161 -9.79 13.87 -3.44
C ILE A 161 -8.98 14.78 -4.36
N LEU A 162 -7.99 15.45 -3.83
CA LEU A 162 -7.01 16.25 -4.56
C LEU A 162 -5.60 15.76 -4.22
N PHE A 163 -4.77 15.60 -5.22
CA PHE A 163 -3.35 15.36 -5.03
C PHE A 163 -2.51 16.25 -5.94
N THR A 164 -1.33 16.64 -5.47
CA THR A 164 -0.38 17.42 -6.27
C THR A 164 1.05 17.18 -5.81
N GLY A 165 2.01 17.48 -6.67
CA GLY A 165 3.40 17.44 -6.30
C GLY A 165 4.31 18.17 -7.27
N ILE A 166 5.48 18.53 -6.74
CA ILE A 166 6.54 19.28 -7.42
C ILE A 166 7.86 18.57 -7.15
N ASP A 167 8.57 18.20 -8.21
CA ASP A 167 9.97 17.73 -8.14
C ASP A 167 10.87 18.73 -8.81
N MET A 168 11.97 19.07 -8.15
CA MET A 168 12.98 19.96 -8.65
C MET A 168 14.35 19.30 -8.59
N SER A 169 15.20 19.57 -9.57
CA SER A 169 16.61 19.22 -9.50
C SER A 169 17.47 20.34 -10.11
N PHE A 170 18.59 20.61 -9.46
CA PHE A 170 19.54 21.63 -9.87
C PHE A 170 20.97 21.06 -9.87
N GLU A 171 21.58 21.00 -11.07
CA GLU A 171 22.99 20.62 -11.23
C GLU A 171 23.87 21.85 -11.09
N LEU A 172 24.40 22.12 -9.88
CA LEU A 172 25.31 23.24 -9.68
C LEU A 172 26.54 23.10 -10.59
N ASP A 173 27.12 21.89 -10.58
CA ASP A 173 28.22 21.50 -11.44
C ASP A 173 28.21 19.97 -11.67
N THR A 174 29.26 19.43 -12.29
CA THR A 174 29.38 17.98 -12.60
C THR A 174 29.45 17.07 -11.36
N LEU A 175 29.78 17.63 -10.20
CA LEU A 175 29.96 16.88 -8.95
C LEU A 175 28.84 17.14 -7.94
N ASN A 176 28.18 18.30 -8.02
CA ASN A 176 27.21 18.75 -7.03
C ASN A 176 25.81 18.81 -7.61
N LEU A 177 24.89 18.11 -6.98
CA LEU A 177 23.49 18.02 -7.37
C LEU A 177 22.59 18.23 -6.17
N PHE A 178 21.61 19.13 -6.31
CA PHE A 178 20.53 19.36 -5.37
C PHE A 178 19.23 18.81 -5.94
N THR A 179 18.42 18.20 -5.10
CA THR A 179 17.03 17.84 -5.46
C THR A 179 16.10 18.20 -4.32
N ALA A 180 14.93 18.70 -4.68
CA ALA A 180 13.82 18.91 -3.74
C ALA A 180 12.55 18.32 -4.30
N GLU A 181 11.72 17.76 -3.44
CA GLU A 181 10.41 17.22 -3.78
C GLU A 181 9.40 17.67 -2.74
N PHE A 182 8.21 18.05 -3.20
CA PHE A 182 7.07 18.39 -2.36
C PHE A 182 5.84 17.69 -2.89
N GLY A 183 5.02 17.19 -2.00
CA GLY A 183 3.78 16.52 -2.37
C GLY A 183 2.69 16.79 -1.36
N GLY A 184 1.45 16.79 -1.84
CA GLY A 184 0.28 16.93 -1.00
C GLY A 184 -0.84 16.04 -1.47
N TYR A 185 -1.61 15.55 -0.53
CA TYR A 185 -2.79 14.73 -0.74
C TYR A 185 -3.88 15.18 0.24
N TRP A 186 -5.04 15.53 -0.29
CA TRP A 186 -6.16 16.01 0.50
C TRP A 186 -7.42 15.26 0.10
N TYR A 187 -8.23 14.90 1.08
CA TYR A 187 -9.60 14.50 0.81
C TYR A 187 -10.56 15.07 1.84
N LYS A 188 -11.79 15.25 1.41
CA LYS A 188 -12.93 15.47 2.28
C LYS A 188 -14.04 14.53 1.82
N LEU A 189 -14.36 13.57 2.66
CA LEU A 189 -15.39 12.57 2.41
C LEU A 189 -16.45 12.68 3.49
N THR A 190 -17.70 12.53 3.11
CA THR A 190 -18.85 12.49 4.03
C THR A 190 -19.46 11.11 3.94
N TYR A 191 -19.59 10.47 5.08
CA TYR A 191 -20.21 9.16 5.23
C TYR A 191 -21.56 9.28 5.91
N GLU A 192 -22.48 8.45 5.50
CA GLU A 192 -23.80 8.28 6.11
C GLU A 192 -24.12 6.80 6.12
N SER A 193 -24.61 6.28 7.23
CA SER A 193 -25.06 4.90 7.30
C SER A 193 -26.32 4.73 8.14
N ILE A 194 -27.02 3.64 7.87
CA ILE A 194 -28.11 3.13 8.68
C ILE A 194 -27.90 1.62 8.85
N GLY A 195 -27.87 1.19 10.10
CA GLY A 195 -27.71 -0.20 10.47
C GLY A 195 -28.80 -0.66 11.43
N LYS A 196 -29.01 -1.96 11.52
CA LYS A 196 -29.93 -2.58 12.49
C LYS A 196 -29.25 -3.76 13.15
N ASN A 197 -29.39 -3.84 14.48
CA ASN A 197 -28.87 -4.91 15.31
C ASN A 197 -30.05 -5.58 16.03
N ILE A 198 -30.09 -6.91 16.00
CA ILE A 198 -31.12 -7.72 16.69
C ILE A 198 -30.42 -8.90 17.35
N MET A 199 -30.50 -8.98 18.66
CA MET A 199 -30.06 -10.12 19.45
C MET A 199 -31.26 -10.96 19.87
N ARG A 200 -31.22 -12.27 19.61
CA ARG A 200 -32.26 -13.23 19.96
C ARG A 200 -31.72 -14.33 20.86
N ALA A 201 -32.54 -14.78 21.79
CA ALA A 201 -32.30 -16.00 22.55
C ALA A 201 -32.54 -17.24 21.66
N PRO A 202 -32.08 -18.46 22.09
CA PRO A 202 -32.29 -19.71 21.35
C PRO A 202 -33.73 -20.07 21.08
N ASP A 203 -34.67 -19.60 21.91
CA ASP A 203 -36.11 -19.78 21.72
C ASP A 203 -36.76 -18.79 20.75
N GLY A 204 -35.94 -17.87 20.16
CA GLY A 204 -36.38 -16.85 19.23
C GLY A 204 -36.86 -15.54 19.87
N THR A 205 -36.88 -15.44 21.20
CA THR A 205 -37.24 -14.22 21.93
C THR A 205 -36.20 -13.12 21.64
N THR A 206 -36.64 -11.92 21.33
CA THR A 206 -35.74 -10.76 21.15
C THR A 206 -35.21 -10.33 22.52
N LEU A 207 -33.90 -10.43 22.70
CA LEU A 207 -33.23 -9.93 23.91
C LEU A 207 -33.08 -8.42 23.88
N TYR A 208 -32.62 -7.90 22.73
CA TYR A 208 -32.61 -6.48 22.44
C TYR A 208 -32.61 -6.23 20.94
N SER A 209 -33.09 -5.06 20.52
CA SER A 209 -32.92 -4.57 19.16
C SER A 209 -32.77 -3.06 19.12
N TYR A 210 -32.05 -2.56 18.11
CA TYR A 210 -31.91 -1.15 17.84
C TYR A 210 -31.44 -0.90 16.41
N SER A 211 -31.82 0.25 15.87
CA SER A 211 -31.27 0.81 14.63
C SER A 211 -30.17 1.83 14.98
N ILE A 212 -29.10 1.87 14.20
CA ILE A 212 -28.06 2.91 14.29
C ILE A 212 -28.19 3.79 13.07
N ARG A 213 -28.45 5.08 13.28
CA ARG A 213 -28.39 6.07 12.21
C ARG A 213 -27.17 6.94 12.41
N GLN A 214 -26.19 6.83 11.52
CA GLN A 214 -25.07 7.74 11.46
C GLN A 214 -25.41 8.91 10.54
N SER A 215 -25.47 10.11 11.11
CA SER A 215 -25.68 11.36 10.36
C SER A 215 -24.52 11.61 9.39
N PRO A 216 -24.70 12.43 8.34
CA PRO A 216 -23.62 12.78 7.44
C PRO A 216 -22.37 13.24 8.19
N SER A 217 -21.35 12.43 8.18
CA SER A 217 -20.14 12.53 9.02
C SER A 217 -18.93 12.91 8.17
N PRO A 218 -18.43 14.17 8.27
CA PRO A 218 -17.28 14.62 7.51
C PRO A 218 -16.00 14.00 8.04
N ASN A 219 -15.21 13.43 7.14
CA ASN A 219 -13.86 12.98 7.36
C ASN A 219 -12.93 13.75 6.43
N SER A 220 -12.03 14.55 6.98
CA SER A 220 -11.04 15.31 6.24
C SER A 220 -9.63 14.82 6.57
N TYR A 221 -8.82 14.75 5.55
CA TYR A 221 -7.44 14.31 5.63
C TYR A 221 -6.57 15.22 4.77
N ALA A 222 -5.48 15.68 5.33
CA ALA A 222 -4.44 16.43 4.64
C ALA A 222 -3.08 15.80 4.93
N ASP A 223 -2.34 15.46 3.90
CA ASP A 223 -0.96 14.97 3.98
C ASP A 223 -0.07 15.89 3.16
N PHE A 224 1.04 16.29 3.75
CA PHE A 224 2.09 17.02 3.08
C PHE A 224 3.42 16.31 3.32
N ASN A 225 4.25 16.21 2.28
CA ASN A 225 5.60 15.72 2.39
C ASN A 225 6.57 16.62 1.61
N GLY A 226 7.74 16.87 2.18
CA GLY A 226 8.81 17.62 1.57
C GLY A 226 10.14 16.92 1.77
N GLY A 227 10.93 16.80 0.70
CA GLY A 227 12.25 16.17 0.71
C GLY A 227 13.29 17.09 0.10
N PHE A 228 14.48 17.08 0.68
CA PHE A 228 15.65 17.76 0.16
C PHE A 228 16.84 16.82 0.17
N ASN A 229 17.61 16.77 -0.94
CA ASN A 229 18.80 15.95 -1.02
C ASN A 229 19.92 16.77 -1.66
N TYR A 230 21.11 16.65 -1.07
CA TYR A 230 22.36 17.12 -1.64
C TYR A 230 23.28 15.94 -1.89
N GLN A 231 23.73 15.77 -3.12
CA GLN A 231 24.72 14.75 -3.48
C GLN A 231 26.00 15.40 -3.98
N ARG A 232 27.11 14.99 -3.36
CA ARG A 232 28.45 15.26 -3.85
C ARG A 232 29.08 13.97 -4.40
N SER A 233 29.30 13.94 -5.70
CA SER A 233 30.10 12.91 -6.36
C SER A 233 31.57 13.25 -6.24
N THR A 234 32.46 12.25 -6.22
CA THR A 234 33.91 12.46 -6.25
C THR A 234 34.45 12.23 -7.66
N ARG A 235 35.74 12.46 -7.85
CA ARG A 235 36.41 12.14 -9.12
C ARG A 235 36.48 10.62 -9.37
N LYS A 236 36.32 9.80 -8.33
CA LYS A 236 36.27 8.33 -8.46
C LYS A 236 34.87 7.94 -8.96
N LYS A 237 34.80 7.32 -10.12
CA LYS A 237 33.54 6.93 -10.76
C LYS A 237 32.67 6.09 -9.82
N GLY A 238 31.42 6.55 -9.59
CA GLY A 238 30.45 5.85 -8.74
C GLY A 238 30.61 6.07 -7.24
N GLU A 239 31.60 6.87 -6.79
CA GLU A 239 31.67 7.32 -5.40
C GLU A 239 30.84 8.57 -5.19
N ALA A 240 30.03 8.57 -4.13
CA ALA A 240 29.19 9.72 -3.78
C ALA A 240 28.88 9.75 -2.28
N ILE A 241 28.75 10.96 -1.74
CA ILE A 241 28.15 11.23 -0.43
C ILE A 241 26.82 11.91 -0.69
N THR A 242 25.78 11.47 -0.01
CA THR A 242 24.44 12.07 -0.09
C THR A 242 23.96 12.44 1.30
N LEU A 243 23.56 13.69 1.48
CA LEU A 243 22.82 14.19 2.64
C LEU A 243 21.37 14.33 2.23
N SER A 244 20.47 13.86 3.07
CA SER A 244 19.06 13.87 2.78
C SER A 244 18.25 14.26 4.01
N TYR A 245 17.21 15.05 3.79
CA TYR A 245 16.21 15.42 4.79
C TYR A 245 14.82 15.22 4.24
N LEU A 246 13.93 14.67 5.05
CA LEU A 246 12.52 14.46 4.72
C LEU A 246 11.65 14.96 5.87
N ILE A 247 10.59 15.66 5.54
CA ILE A 247 9.49 15.98 6.45
C ILE A 247 8.18 15.44 5.89
N SER A 248 7.35 14.86 6.74
CA SER A 248 6.00 14.42 6.40
C SER A 248 5.05 14.85 7.50
N THR A 249 3.90 15.42 7.11
CA THR A 249 2.86 15.82 8.05
C THR A 249 1.52 15.25 7.62
N THR A 250 0.69 14.89 8.59
CA THR A 250 -0.69 14.47 8.35
C THR A 250 -1.59 15.18 9.36
N ASP A 251 -2.71 15.69 8.89
CA ASP A 251 -3.81 16.20 9.70
C ASP A 251 -5.09 15.46 9.28
N GLN A 252 -5.73 14.79 10.21
CA GLN A 252 -6.97 14.05 9.98
C GLN A 252 -8.01 14.50 11.01
N LYS A 253 -9.18 14.87 10.53
CA LYS A 253 -10.32 15.21 11.38
C LYS A 253 -11.53 14.40 10.96
N GLN A 254 -12.18 13.82 11.93
CA GLN A 254 -13.39 13.05 11.75
C GLN A 254 -14.41 13.45 12.81
N HIS A 255 -15.58 13.84 12.37
CA HIS A 255 -16.73 14.07 13.23
C HIS A 255 -17.83 13.09 12.87
N SER A 256 -18.43 12.42 13.85
CA SER A 256 -19.49 11.44 13.62
C SER A 256 -20.53 11.45 14.73
N ILE A 257 -21.78 11.59 14.34
CA ILE A 257 -22.94 11.50 15.22
C ILE A 257 -23.71 10.25 14.86
N SER A 258 -23.87 9.35 15.82
CA SER A 258 -24.68 8.14 15.70
C SER A 258 -25.84 8.21 16.72
N ARG A 259 -27.06 7.93 16.26
CA ARG A 259 -28.24 7.85 17.13
C ARG A 259 -28.79 6.44 17.07
N TYR A 260 -29.22 5.97 18.23
CA TYR A 260 -29.94 4.72 18.32
C TYR A 260 -31.43 5.04 18.21
N GLU A 261 -32.11 4.27 17.42
CA GLU A 261 -33.56 4.43 17.11
C GLU A 261 -34.22 3.06 17.19
N ASP A 262 -35.54 3.03 17.33
CA ASP A 262 -36.33 1.78 17.40
C ASP A 262 -35.82 0.78 18.47
N GLU A 263 -35.51 1.31 19.63
CA GLU A 263 -34.86 0.57 20.71
C GLU A 263 -35.84 -0.35 21.43
N GLU A 264 -35.43 -1.61 21.63
CA GLU A 264 -36.12 -2.57 22.48
C GLU A 264 -35.07 -3.20 23.41
N ASN A 265 -35.30 -3.10 24.73
CA ASN A 265 -34.42 -3.66 25.77
C ASN A 265 -32.92 -3.30 25.58
N MET A 266 -32.64 -2.03 25.30
CA MET A 266 -31.28 -1.55 24.98
C MET A 266 -30.29 -1.96 26.07
N PRO A 267 -29.15 -2.61 25.72
CA PRO A 267 -28.18 -3.13 26.71
C PRO A 267 -27.26 -2.05 27.27
N VAL A 268 -27.36 -0.80 26.82
CA VAL A 268 -26.56 0.34 27.28
C VAL A 268 -27.46 1.51 27.67
N PRO A 269 -27.00 2.38 28.60
CA PRO A 269 -27.84 3.46 29.13
C PRO A 269 -27.85 4.74 28.30
N TYR A 270 -27.30 4.74 27.08
CA TYR A 270 -27.18 5.93 26.24
C TYR A 270 -27.88 5.73 24.89
N THR A 271 -28.39 6.83 24.31
CA THR A 271 -29.22 6.85 23.10
C THR A 271 -28.45 7.20 21.82
N GLY A 272 -27.13 7.31 21.92
CA GLY A 272 -26.28 7.63 20.78
C GLY A 272 -24.91 8.13 21.22
N THR A 273 -24.12 8.50 20.22
CA THR A 273 -22.76 9.02 20.43
C THR A 273 -22.47 10.19 19.50
N ASP A 274 -21.73 11.17 20.00
CA ASP A 274 -21.05 12.20 19.22
C ASP A 274 -19.55 12.04 19.42
N ASN A 275 -18.80 11.93 18.34
CA ASN A 275 -17.39 11.65 18.38
C ASN A 275 -16.63 12.62 17.47
N ASP A 276 -15.76 13.42 18.08
CA ASP A 276 -14.81 14.29 17.41
C ASP A 276 -13.38 13.74 17.57
N PHE A 277 -12.80 13.31 16.47
CA PHE A 277 -11.45 12.77 16.41
C PHE A 277 -10.54 13.68 15.60
N HIS A 278 -9.40 14.06 16.18
CA HIS A 278 -8.35 14.81 15.53
C HIS A 278 -7.00 14.14 15.70
N LEU A 279 -6.35 13.76 14.60
CA LEU A 279 -4.99 13.23 14.55
C LEU A 279 -4.08 14.20 13.83
N SER A 280 -3.01 14.61 14.47
CA SER A 280 -1.88 15.30 13.84
C SER A 280 -0.62 14.44 13.94
N PHE A 281 0.07 14.29 12.82
CA PHE A 281 1.30 13.52 12.70
C PHE A 281 2.38 14.37 12.04
N ILE A 282 3.59 14.32 12.60
CA ILE A 282 4.77 14.91 11.99
C ILE A 282 5.95 13.94 12.08
N GLU A 283 6.60 13.70 10.97
CA GLU A 283 7.82 12.91 10.89
C GLU A 283 8.93 13.71 10.24
N GLN A 284 10.11 13.69 10.83
CA GLN A 284 11.33 14.29 10.32
C GLN A 284 12.40 13.22 10.24
N THR A 285 13.11 13.18 9.13
CA THR A 285 14.18 12.20 8.91
C THR A 285 15.40 12.87 8.32
N GLY A 286 16.54 12.66 8.97
CA GLY A 286 17.87 12.98 8.46
C GLY A 286 18.62 11.70 8.08
N GLN A 287 19.30 11.70 6.95
CA GLN A 287 20.08 10.55 6.49
C GLN A 287 21.37 10.99 5.81
N ILE A 288 22.46 10.25 6.08
CA ILE A 288 23.73 10.36 5.39
C ILE A 288 24.10 9.00 4.78
N ASP A 289 24.51 9.01 3.54
CA ASP A 289 24.96 7.84 2.78
C ASP A 289 26.31 8.09 2.17
N TRP A 290 27.21 7.11 2.27
CA TRP A 290 28.44 7.07 1.53
C TRP A 290 28.52 5.78 0.70
N THR A 291 28.60 5.95 -0.60
CA THR A 291 28.79 4.88 -1.57
C THR A 291 30.21 4.92 -2.06
N ARG A 292 30.95 3.81 -1.91
CA ARG A 292 32.34 3.73 -2.35
C ARG A 292 32.64 2.45 -3.15
N PRO A 293 32.88 2.56 -4.46
CA PRO A 293 33.49 1.49 -5.23
C PRO A 293 34.95 1.34 -4.82
N ILE A 294 35.38 0.13 -4.45
CA ILE A 294 36.78 -0.20 -4.24
C ILE A 294 37.45 -0.33 -5.61
N ASN A 295 36.82 -1.13 -6.47
CA ASN A 295 37.15 -1.33 -7.88
C ASN A 295 35.87 -1.71 -8.66
N ASP A 296 36.00 -2.18 -9.89
CA ASP A 296 34.83 -2.54 -10.73
C ASP A 296 34.02 -3.72 -10.18
N ASN A 297 34.62 -4.57 -9.36
CA ASN A 297 34.02 -5.77 -8.80
C ASN A 297 33.47 -5.56 -7.38
N HIS A 298 34.02 -4.64 -6.61
CA HIS A 298 33.78 -4.49 -5.18
C HIS A 298 33.24 -3.09 -4.86
N LYS A 299 32.12 -3.05 -4.18
CA LYS A 299 31.49 -1.81 -3.76
C LYS A 299 30.89 -1.97 -2.36
N PHE A 300 30.99 -0.93 -1.54
CA PHE A 300 30.25 -0.85 -0.28
C PHE A 300 29.45 0.43 -0.15
N ASP A 301 28.40 0.36 0.64
CA ASP A 301 27.59 1.48 1.09
C ASP A 301 27.60 1.50 2.61
N LEU A 302 27.83 2.67 3.19
CA LEU A 302 27.71 2.96 4.61
C LEU A 302 26.68 4.08 4.79
N GLY A 303 25.95 4.06 5.89
CA GLY A 303 25.08 5.17 6.19
C GLY A 303 24.50 5.15 7.59
N SER A 304 23.92 6.26 7.94
CA SER A 304 23.18 6.47 9.18
C SER A 304 21.87 7.22 8.87
N LYS A 305 20.83 6.89 9.63
CA LYS A 305 19.49 7.49 9.50
C LYS A 305 18.93 7.76 10.88
N TYR A 306 18.40 8.96 11.07
CA TYR A 306 17.65 9.33 12.26
C TYR A 306 16.24 9.72 11.88
N ILE A 307 15.26 9.14 12.55
CA ILE A 307 13.83 9.39 12.36
C ILE A 307 13.26 9.90 13.69
N ASN A 308 12.49 10.98 13.64
CA ASN A 308 11.71 11.47 14.77
C ASN A 308 10.25 11.61 14.33
N ARG A 309 9.35 10.84 14.97
CA ARG A 309 7.91 10.81 14.72
C ARG A 309 7.18 11.31 15.94
N ARG A 310 6.19 12.14 15.72
CA ARG A 310 5.28 12.61 16.75
C ARG A 310 3.86 12.46 16.25
N ASN A 311 3.08 11.65 16.95
CA ASN A 311 1.65 11.47 16.77
C ASN A 311 0.93 12.13 17.93
N HIS A 312 -0.05 12.97 17.65
CA HIS A 312 -0.92 13.57 18.64
C HIS A 312 -2.36 13.31 18.25
N SER A 313 -3.10 12.56 19.04
CA SER A 313 -4.52 12.29 18.81
C SER A 313 -5.35 12.82 19.96
N ILE A 314 -6.39 13.56 19.61
CA ILE A 314 -7.42 14.04 20.52
C ILE A 314 -8.72 13.35 20.10
N ASN A 315 -9.43 12.81 21.08
CA ASN A 315 -10.72 12.19 20.86
C ASN A 315 -11.69 12.67 21.95
N ASP A 316 -12.70 13.43 21.53
CA ASP A 316 -13.80 13.86 22.35
C ASP A 316 -15.02 13.02 22.00
N GLN A 317 -15.50 12.21 22.95
CA GLN A 317 -16.62 11.32 22.75
C GLN A 317 -17.71 11.60 23.79
N GLU A 318 -18.87 11.99 23.34
CA GLU A 318 -20.08 12.14 24.15
C GLU A 318 -21.00 10.94 23.92
N TYR A 319 -21.34 10.25 24.99
CA TYR A 319 -22.42 9.28 25.03
C TYR A 319 -23.69 10.02 25.51
N PHE A 320 -24.69 10.15 24.67
CA PHE A 320 -25.88 10.96 24.96
C PHE A 320 -26.59 10.46 26.22
N ASP A 321 -26.93 11.41 27.10
CA ASP A 321 -27.60 11.18 28.37
C ASP A 321 -26.81 10.31 29.39
N TYR A 322 -25.48 10.10 29.14
CA TYR A 322 -24.70 9.24 30.01
C TYR A 322 -23.36 9.86 30.45
N GLN A 323 -22.37 10.01 29.56
CA GLN A 323 -21.05 10.52 29.92
C GLN A 323 -20.33 11.18 28.74
N LYS A 324 -19.33 11.99 29.07
CA LYS A 324 -18.35 12.52 28.11
C LYS A 324 -16.99 11.99 28.45
N LEU A 325 -16.27 11.54 27.43
CA LEU A 325 -14.90 11.08 27.52
C LEU A 325 -14.03 12.00 26.68
N HIS A 326 -12.91 12.40 27.24
CA HIS A 326 -11.86 13.13 26.56
C HIS A 326 -10.58 12.32 26.59
N SER A 327 -9.88 12.20 25.48
CA SER A 327 -8.58 11.56 25.39
C SER A 327 -7.61 12.46 24.62
N ASP A 328 -6.52 12.85 25.26
CA ASP A 328 -5.41 13.59 24.64
C ASP A 328 -4.12 12.75 24.76
N PHE A 329 -3.80 12.07 23.67
CA PHE A 329 -2.72 11.11 23.59
C PHE A 329 -1.58 11.58 22.68
N LEU A 330 -0.38 11.70 23.25
CA LEU A 330 0.85 12.05 22.52
C LEU A 330 1.81 10.86 22.50
N HIS A 331 2.15 10.40 21.30
CA HIS A 331 3.13 9.34 21.07
C HIS A 331 4.33 9.87 20.27
N THR A 332 5.54 9.55 20.71
CA THR A 332 6.79 9.90 20.05
C THR A 332 7.62 8.65 19.80
N THR A 333 8.10 8.48 18.58
CA THR A 333 9.03 7.40 18.21
C THR A 333 10.30 8.03 17.63
N GLN A 334 11.45 7.67 18.20
CA GLN A 334 12.77 8.04 17.70
C GLN A 334 13.51 6.78 17.26
N VAL A 335 14.07 6.78 16.05
CA VAL A 335 14.84 5.64 15.53
C VAL A 335 16.19 6.13 15.05
N LEU A 336 17.26 5.55 15.60
CA LEU A 336 18.61 5.74 15.10
C LEU A 336 19.08 4.44 14.45
N ALA A 337 19.47 4.51 13.19
CA ALA A 337 19.91 3.36 12.42
C ALA A 337 21.32 3.57 11.85
N PHE A 338 22.11 2.50 11.85
CA PHE A 338 23.39 2.40 11.16
C PHE A 338 23.36 1.19 10.26
N TYR A 339 23.92 1.29 9.06
CA TYR A 339 23.94 0.20 8.12
C TYR A 339 25.20 0.15 7.27
N PHE A 340 25.54 -1.07 6.93
CA PHE A 340 26.61 -1.43 6.00
C PHE A 340 26.08 -2.42 4.97
N ASP A 341 26.48 -2.25 3.72
CA ASP A 341 26.10 -3.13 2.62
C ASP A 341 27.31 -3.32 1.70
N TYR A 342 27.73 -4.56 1.49
CA TYR A 342 28.82 -4.93 0.60
C TYR A 342 28.29 -5.68 -0.61
N ARG A 343 28.82 -5.34 -1.80
CA ARG A 343 28.50 -5.96 -3.08
C ARG A 343 29.77 -6.41 -3.81
N LEU A 344 29.70 -7.65 -4.25
CA LEU A 344 30.69 -8.28 -5.12
C LEU A 344 30.02 -8.60 -6.45
N LYS A 345 30.69 -8.28 -7.55
CA LYS A 345 30.37 -8.77 -8.89
C LYS A 345 31.63 -9.33 -9.53
N TYR A 346 31.66 -10.63 -9.74
CA TYR A 346 32.80 -11.30 -10.35
C TYR A 346 32.34 -12.19 -11.50
N LYS A 347 32.66 -11.80 -12.75
CA LYS A 347 32.19 -12.47 -13.97
C LYS A 347 30.63 -12.65 -13.93
N LYS A 348 30.18 -13.90 -13.92
CA LYS A 348 28.77 -14.29 -13.86
C LYS A 348 28.21 -14.39 -12.45
N PHE A 349 29.04 -14.21 -11.43
CA PHE A 349 28.67 -14.36 -10.03
C PHE A 349 28.47 -12.98 -9.38
N GLY A 350 27.36 -12.80 -8.67
CA GLY A 350 27.11 -11.65 -7.82
C GLY A 350 26.83 -12.09 -6.39
N ALA A 351 27.37 -11.34 -5.42
CA ALA A 351 27.09 -11.53 -4.02
C ALA A 351 26.82 -10.19 -3.34
N ARG A 352 25.94 -10.21 -2.36
CA ARG A 352 25.63 -9.08 -1.51
C ARG A 352 25.48 -9.54 -0.07
N ALA A 353 26.00 -8.77 0.88
CA ALA A 353 25.76 -8.96 2.30
C ALA A 353 25.60 -7.60 2.96
N GLY A 354 24.58 -7.47 3.78
CA GLY A 354 24.28 -6.23 4.48
C GLY A 354 23.82 -6.48 5.91
N LEU A 355 24.13 -5.54 6.77
CA LEU A 355 23.71 -5.53 8.16
C LEU A 355 23.22 -4.13 8.53
N ARG A 356 22.08 -4.07 9.19
CA ARG A 356 21.51 -2.85 9.76
C ARG A 356 21.23 -3.06 11.23
N TYR A 357 21.60 -2.09 12.03
CA TYR A 357 21.23 -2.00 13.44
C TYR A 357 20.31 -0.83 13.63
N GLU A 358 19.23 -1.01 14.37
CA GLU A 358 18.28 0.04 14.74
C GLU A 358 18.07 0.06 16.26
N TYR A 359 18.29 1.23 16.82
CA TYR A 359 17.84 1.57 18.17
C TYR A 359 16.59 2.43 18.06
N SER A 360 15.50 2.00 18.70
CA SER A 360 14.24 2.71 18.70
C SER A 360 13.82 3.03 20.13
N ASN A 361 13.40 4.27 20.36
CA ASN A 361 12.80 4.72 21.62
C ASN A 361 11.38 5.18 21.35
N LEU A 362 10.42 4.55 22.01
CA LEU A 362 9.00 4.85 21.95
C LEU A 362 8.58 5.45 23.29
N SER A 363 7.86 6.55 23.26
CA SER A 363 7.29 7.17 24.48
C SER A 363 5.86 7.62 24.21
N ALA A 364 4.99 7.43 25.17
CA ALA A 364 3.61 7.86 25.11
C ALA A 364 3.21 8.59 26.39
N LYS A 365 2.38 9.62 26.25
CA LYS A 365 1.86 10.43 27.33
C LYS A 365 0.37 10.67 27.13
N TYR A 366 -0.38 10.46 28.19
CA TYR A 366 -1.77 10.87 28.29
C TYR A 366 -1.83 12.25 28.94
N ARG A 367 -2.12 13.29 28.15
CA ARG A 367 -2.12 14.68 28.61
C ARG A 367 -3.36 15.04 29.42
N ASP A 368 -4.40 14.24 29.27
CA ASP A 368 -5.65 14.24 30.04
C ASP A 368 -5.54 13.55 31.40
N GLY A 369 -4.41 12.89 31.69
CA GLY A 369 -4.20 12.14 32.94
C GLY A 369 -4.95 10.81 32.99
N SER A 370 -5.50 10.31 31.91
CA SER A 370 -6.30 9.07 31.86
C SER A 370 -5.47 7.81 32.12
N ALA A 371 -4.16 7.86 31.86
CA ALA A 371 -3.22 6.78 32.16
C ALA A 371 -1.80 7.29 32.38
N ASP A 372 -0.98 6.48 33.04
CA ASP A 372 0.42 6.78 33.25
C ASP A 372 1.22 6.81 31.93
N PRO A 373 2.20 7.71 31.79
CA PRO A 373 3.08 7.71 30.65
C PRO A 373 3.93 6.45 30.62
N PHE A 374 4.16 5.90 29.44
CA PHE A 374 5.04 4.74 29.27
C PHE A 374 6.14 5.00 28.24
N SER A 375 7.23 4.27 28.32
CA SER A 375 8.30 4.27 27.35
C SER A 375 8.88 2.87 27.17
N SER A 376 9.32 2.59 25.95
CA SER A 376 9.96 1.33 25.59
C SER A 376 11.11 1.59 24.64
N SER A 377 12.19 0.81 24.74
CA SER A 377 13.30 0.84 23.81
C SER A 377 13.52 -0.53 23.19
N LEU A 378 13.78 -0.51 21.89
CA LEU A 378 13.96 -1.72 21.08
C LEU A 378 15.32 -1.67 20.39
N ASN A 379 15.97 -2.83 20.30
CA ASN A 379 17.24 -3.02 19.61
C ASN A 379 17.08 -4.12 18.59
N ASP A 380 17.24 -3.77 17.31
CA ASP A 380 16.99 -4.68 16.22
C ASP A 380 18.18 -4.80 15.28
N TRP A 381 18.61 -6.05 15.05
CA TRP A 381 19.58 -6.42 14.04
C TRP A 381 18.88 -7.01 12.81
N VAL A 382 19.18 -6.45 11.63
CA VAL A 382 18.47 -6.73 10.39
C VAL A 382 19.48 -7.17 9.32
N PRO A 383 19.91 -8.43 9.32
CA PRO A 383 20.79 -8.98 8.29
C PRO A 383 20.03 -9.23 6.98
N ASN A 384 20.78 -9.09 5.87
CA ASN A 384 20.35 -9.50 4.55
C ASN A 384 21.54 -10.06 3.75
N ALA A 385 21.26 -11.01 2.86
CA ALA A 385 22.27 -11.56 1.96
C ALA A 385 21.63 -11.99 0.64
N ALA A 386 22.37 -11.91 -0.45
CA ALA A 386 21.93 -12.43 -1.74
C ALA A 386 23.11 -12.96 -2.54
N LEU A 387 22.84 -14.04 -3.29
CA LEU A 387 23.75 -14.63 -4.26
C LEU A 387 23.05 -14.69 -5.60
N SER A 388 23.74 -14.33 -6.67
CA SER A 388 23.18 -14.41 -8.03
C SER A 388 24.22 -15.05 -8.96
N TYR A 389 23.70 -15.77 -9.96
CA TYR A 389 24.51 -16.38 -10.99
C TYR A 389 23.86 -16.19 -12.36
N ASP A 390 24.56 -15.50 -13.24
CA ASP A 390 24.15 -15.30 -14.63
C ASP A 390 24.58 -16.55 -15.43
N ILE A 391 23.63 -17.49 -15.65
CA ILE A 391 23.86 -18.74 -16.41
C ILE A 391 24.35 -18.36 -17.82
N ASN A 392 23.64 -17.43 -18.44
CA ASN A 392 23.98 -16.77 -19.68
C ASN A 392 23.32 -15.38 -19.72
N ASP A 393 23.44 -14.66 -20.84
CA ASP A 393 22.90 -13.30 -21.00
C ASP A 393 21.36 -13.23 -20.86
N ALA A 394 20.66 -14.34 -21.02
CA ALA A 394 19.19 -14.41 -20.95
C ALA A 394 18.70 -15.05 -19.63
N ASN A 395 19.52 -15.73 -18.87
CA ASN A 395 19.10 -16.53 -17.73
C ASN A 395 19.89 -16.17 -16.47
N THR A 396 19.18 -15.81 -15.41
CA THR A 396 19.77 -15.52 -14.09
C THR A 396 19.04 -16.31 -13.01
N ILE A 397 19.78 -16.89 -12.08
CA ILE A 397 19.26 -17.47 -10.84
C ILE A 397 19.77 -16.67 -9.65
N LYS A 398 18.91 -16.48 -8.63
CA LYS A 398 19.22 -15.69 -7.44
C LYS A 398 18.63 -16.31 -6.20
N LEU A 399 19.44 -16.45 -5.17
CA LEU A 399 19.03 -16.85 -3.81
C LEU A 399 19.21 -15.65 -2.89
N SER A 400 18.20 -15.33 -2.08
CA SER A 400 18.30 -14.21 -1.12
C SER A 400 17.66 -14.55 0.21
N TYR A 401 18.26 -14.04 1.27
CA TYR A 401 17.75 -14.03 2.63
C TYR A 401 17.58 -12.59 3.10
N SER A 402 16.46 -12.28 3.72
CA SER A 402 16.20 -10.96 4.30
C SER A 402 15.45 -11.08 5.62
N THR A 403 15.79 -10.18 6.55
CA THR A 403 15.05 -9.94 7.77
C THR A 403 14.34 -8.60 7.66
N ARG A 404 13.13 -8.52 8.20
CA ARG A 404 12.35 -7.29 8.38
C ARG A 404 11.79 -7.27 9.79
N ILE A 405 11.56 -6.08 10.31
CA ILE A 405 10.87 -5.89 11.59
C ILE A 405 9.53 -5.19 11.33
N ASN A 406 8.57 -5.48 12.17
CA ASN A 406 7.30 -4.76 12.23
C ASN A 406 7.10 -4.31 13.66
N ARG A 407 7.17 -3.00 13.88
CA ARG A 407 6.92 -2.38 15.17
C ARG A 407 5.42 -2.26 15.40
N PRO A 408 4.96 -2.43 16.66
CA PRO A 408 3.56 -2.15 16.98
C PRO A 408 3.21 -0.70 16.64
N GLY A 409 2.08 -0.52 15.95
CA GLY A 409 1.53 0.80 15.68
C GLY A 409 0.86 1.42 16.91
N ILE A 410 0.61 2.74 16.85
CA ILE A 410 0.01 3.47 17.97
C ILE A 410 -1.34 2.90 18.40
N SER A 411 -2.18 2.49 17.47
CA SER A 411 -3.49 1.86 17.77
C SER A 411 -3.36 0.51 18.47
N GLN A 412 -2.23 -0.19 18.26
CA GLN A 412 -1.95 -1.45 18.91
C GLN A 412 -1.37 -1.25 20.32
N LEU A 413 -0.70 -0.14 20.57
CA LEU A 413 -0.08 0.21 21.84
C LEU A 413 -1.01 1.00 22.76
N ASN A 414 -1.98 1.75 22.22
CA ASN A 414 -2.85 2.62 22.99
C ASN A 414 -3.80 1.82 23.90
N PRO A 415 -3.66 1.83 25.23
CA PRO A 415 -4.52 1.09 26.15
C PRO A 415 -5.92 1.73 26.33
N ALA A 416 -6.21 2.86 25.70
CA ALA A 416 -7.54 3.46 25.77
C ALA A 416 -8.62 2.46 25.31
N VAL A 417 -9.69 2.38 26.10
CA VAL A 417 -10.79 1.43 25.89
C VAL A 417 -11.86 2.07 25.01
N VAL A 418 -12.22 1.39 23.94
CA VAL A 418 -13.39 1.71 23.11
C VAL A 418 -14.44 0.65 23.35
N SER A 419 -15.65 1.06 23.73
CA SER A 419 -16.75 0.16 24.07
C SER A 419 -17.97 0.41 23.19
N THR A 420 -18.60 -0.68 22.79
CA THR A 420 -19.94 -0.72 22.15
C THR A 420 -20.82 -1.68 22.94
N PRO A 421 -22.13 -1.78 22.65
CA PRO A 421 -23.00 -2.73 23.36
C PRO A 421 -22.54 -4.18 23.36
N ASN A 422 -21.79 -4.60 22.34
CA ASN A 422 -21.36 -5.98 22.13
C ASN A 422 -19.85 -6.16 21.99
N SER A 423 -19.05 -5.10 22.16
CA SER A 423 -17.61 -5.20 22.03
C SER A 423 -16.83 -4.21 22.92
N ILE A 424 -15.66 -4.66 23.36
CA ILE A 424 -14.66 -3.84 24.05
C ILE A 424 -13.34 -4.02 23.31
N SER A 425 -12.64 -2.93 23.01
CA SER A 425 -11.32 -3.00 22.39
C SER A 425 -10.33 -2.08 23.06
N SER A 426 -9.07 -2.54 23.18
CA SER A 426 -7.95 -1.75 23.69
C SER A 426 -6.64 -2.21 23.06
N GLY A 427 -5.64 -1.33 22.98
CA GLY A 427 -4.27 -1.72 22.66
C GLY A 427 -3.55 -2.38 23.84
N ASN A 428 -2.27 -2.71 23.61
CA ASN A 428 -1.38 -3.31 24.60
C ASN A 428 -0.01 -2.61 24.54
N PRO A 429 0.37 -1.82 25.54
CA PRO A 429 1.64 -1.10 25.55
C PRO A 429 2.89 -1.99 25.66
N ASP A 430 2.74 -3.26 26.08
CA ASP A 430 3.85 -4.20 26.27
C ASP A 430 4.30 -4.92 24.97
N LEU A 431 3.78 -4.51 23.82
CA LEU A 431 4.12 -5.14 22.56
C LEU A 431 5.55 -4.83 22.12
N GLY A 432 6.28 -5.87 21.73
CA GLY A 432 7.59 -5.78 21.09
C GLY A 432 7.54 -5.86 19.56
N SER A 433 8.66 -5.56 18.91
CA SER A 433 8.82 -5.74 17.45
C SER A 433 8.66 -7.19 17.02
N SER A 434 7.94 -7.41 15.95
CA SER A 434 7.86 -8.72 15.27
C SER A 434 8.98 -8.82 14.23
N ARG A 435 9.62 -10.00 14.12
CA ARG A 435 10.65 -10.27 13.10
C ARG A 435 10.12 -11.18 12.01
N TYR A 436 10.09 -10.65 10.81
CA TYR A 436 9.74 -11.37 9.59
C TYR A 436 11.01 -11.76 8.85
N GLN A 437 11.20 -13.04 8.61
CA GLN A 437 12.34 -13.59 7.89
C GLN A 437 11.89 -14.26 6.60
N SER A 438 12.69 -14.15 5.55
CA SER A 438 12.33 -14.61 4.21
C SER A 438 13.52 -15.17 3.47
N LEU A 439 13.35 -16.35 2.90
CA LEU A 439 14.28 -17.00 1.97
C LEU A 439 13.62 -17.08 0.60
N SER A 440 14.24 -16.51 -0.43
CA SER A 440 13.69 -16.44 -1.78
C SER A 440 14.64 -17.02 -2.80
N LEU A 441 14.12 -17.83 -3.71
CA LEU A 441 14.78 -18.31 -4.91
C LEU A 441 14.07 -17.70 -6.12
N ASN A 442 14.82 -17.01 -6.99
CA ASN A 442 14.32 -16.45 -8.23
C ASN A 442 15.05 -17.05 -9.43
N TYR A 443 14.31 -17.34 -10.48
CA TYR A 443 14.82 -17.66 -11.80
C TYR A 443 14.19 -16.72 -12.83
N SER A 444 15.02 -16.07 -13.64
CA SER A 444 14.56 -15.15 -14.70
C SER A 444 15.08 -15.61 -16.04
N LEU A 445 14.21 -15.70 -17.04
CA LEU A 445 14.51 -15.89 -18.45
C LEU A 445 14.04 -14.66 -19.22
N MET A 446 14.94 -14.01 -19.98
CA MET A 446 14.65 -12.82 -20.75
C MET A 446 15.09 -12.99 -22.19
N THR A 447 14.15 -13.13 -23.09
CA THR A 447 14.39 -13.19 -24.53
C THR A 447 13.56 -12.15 -25.28
N GLY A 448 13.81 -11.93 -26.57
CA GLY A 448 12.99 -11.00 -27.35
C GLY A 448 11.54 -11.42 -27.53
N LYS A 449 11.22 -12.72 -27.39
CA LYS A 449 9.86 -13.27 -27.57
C LYS A 449 9.21 -13.68 -26.26
N LEU A 450 9.96 -14.27 -25.33
CA LEU A 450 9.45 -14.82 -24.08
C LEU A 450 10.25 -14.25 -22.92
N ASN A 451 9.57 -13.63 -21.97
CA ASN A 451 10.09 -13.26 -20.67
C ASN A 451 9.34 -14.08 -19.62
N LEU A 452 10.10 -14.74 -18.76
CA LEU A 452 9.55 -15.54 -17.67
C LEU A 452 10.34 -15.23 -16.39
N ASP A 453 9.62 -15.03 -15.30
CA ASP A 453 10.20 -14.94 -13.97
C ASP A 453 9.46 -15.90 -13.03
N TRP A 454 10.20 -16.74 -12.39
CA TRP A 454 9.70 -17.65 -11.36
C TRP A 454 10.32 -17.28 -10.02
N ASN A 455 9.50 -17.15 -9.02
CA ASN A 455 9.89 -16.91 -7.64
C ASN A 455 9.31 -17.98 -6.72
N ALA A 456 10.12 -18.52 -5.83
CA ALA A 456 9.69 -19.30 -4.68
C ALA A 456 10.21 -18.61 -3.41
N ASN A 457 9.34 -18.38 -2.45
CA ASN A 457 9.63 -17.67 -1.21
C ASN A 457 9.09 -18.47 -0.02
N TYR A 458 9.93 -18.68 0.97
CA TYR A 458 9.50 -19.16 2.28
C TYR A 458 9.74 -18.07 3.32
N SER A 459 8.69 -17.68 4.02
CA SER A 459 8.76 -16.65 5.05
C SER A 459 8.19 -17.12 6.38
N PHE A 460 8.73 -16.59 7.48
CA PHE A 460 8.31 -16.96 8.80
C PHE A 460 8.46 -15.85 9.83
N THR A 461 7.55 -15.85 10.81
CA THR A 461 7.54 -15.00 11.99
C THR A 461 7.16 -15.83 13.19
N ASN A 462 7.88 -15.70 14.30
CA ASN A 462 7.63 -16.47 15.52
C ASN A 462 6.90 -15.66 16.60
N ASN A 463 6.92 -14.34 16.53
CA ASN A 463 6.39 -13.42 17.49
C ASN A 463 5.54 -12.33 16.82
N ALA A 464 4.71 -12.70 15.84
CA ALA A 464 3.84 -11.72 15.20
C ALA A 464 2.89 -11.08 16.21
N VAL A 465 2.72 -9.76 16.10
CA VAL A 465 1.63 -9.08 16.81
C VAL A 465 0.33 -9.50 16.14
N ILE A 466 -0.57 -10.05 16.92
CA ILE A 466 -1.89 -10.49 16.47
C ILE A 466 -2.96 -9.95 17.41
N SER A 467 -4.16 -9.75 16.88
CA SER A 467 -5.34 -9.52 17.73
C SER A 467 -5.65 -10.77 18.53
N VAL A 468 -5.90 -10.59 19.81
CA VAL A 468 -6.42 -11.64 20.69
C VAL A 468 -7.83 -11.25 21.08
N ARG A 469 -8.73 -12.26 21.08
CA ARG A 469 -10.15 -12.08 21.37
C ARG A 469 -10.57 -12.98 22.50
N GLU A 470 -11.40 -12.47 23.36
CA GLU A 470 -12.00 -13.14 24.50
C GLU A 470 -13.50 -12.85 24.52
N LEU A 471 -14.31 -13.86 24.67
CA LEU A 471 -15.75 -13.69 24.86
C LEU A 471 -16.03 -13.54 26.36
N LEU A 472 -16.58 -12.40 26.75
CA LEU A 472 -16.97 -12.10 28.12
C LEU A 472 -18.44 -12.49 28.33
N PRO A 473 -18.89 -12.66 29.60
CA PRO A 473 -20.31 -12.85 29.92
C PRO A 473 -21.20 -11.77 29.28
N GLY A 474 -22.37 -12.15 28.77
CA GLY A 474 -23.27 -11.27 28.04
C GLY A 474 -22.93 -11.12 26.57
N ASP A 475 -22.16 -12.06 25.99
CA ASP A 475 -21.77 -12.12 24.57
C ASP A 475 -20.99 -10.89 24.10
N ILE A 476 -20.23 -10.27 25.02
CA ILE A 476 -19.37 -9.13 24.75
C ILE A 476 -18.00 -9.61 24.25
N THR A 477 -17.61 -9.23 23.07
CA THR A 477 -16.29 -9.56 22.52
C THR A 477 -15.25 -8.54 23.00
N LYS A 478 -14.29 -8.98 23.81
CA LYS A 478 -13.11 -8.19 24.19
C LYS A 478 -11.96 -8.46 23.24
N SER A 479 -11.38 -7.42 22.65
CA SER A 479 -10.26 -7.50 21.71
C SER A 479 -9.06 -6.70 22.20
N SER A 480 -7.86 -7.29 22.08
CA SER A 480 -6.58 -6.63 22.35
C SER A 480 -5.49 -7.20 21.43
N TYR A 481 -4.21 -6.97 21.72
CA TYR A 481 -3.08 -7.42 20.92
C TYR A 481 -2.02 -8.12 21.77
N ALA A 482 -1.33 -9.10 21.19
CA ALA A 482 -0.21 -9.79 21.82
C ALA A 482 0.84 -10.25 20.80
N ASN A 483 2.11 -10.37 21.19
CA ASN A 483 3.17 -11.00 20.40
C ASN A 483 3.06 -12.56 20.42
N ALA A 484 1.87 -13.07 20.17
CA ALA A 484 1.52 -14.50 20.27
C ALA A 484 1.35 -15.19 18.91
N GLY A 485 1.61 -14.48 17.82
CA GLY A 485 1.46 -15.00 16.46
C GLY A 485 2.65 -15.81 15.98
N ARG A 486 2.39 -16.96 15.37
CA ARG A 486 3.37 -17.74 14.63
C ARG A 486 2.88 -17.93 13.21
N ASN A 487 3.58 -17.31 12.24
CA ASN A 487 3.23 -17.37 10.84
C ASN A 487 4.30 -18.09 10.04
N ARG A 488 3.87 -18.90 9.06
CA ARG A 488 4.69 -19.55 8.03
C ARG A 488 3.97 -19.39 6.71
N ASN A 489 4.67 -18.95 5.70
CA ASN A 489 4.08 -18.78 4.38
C ASN A 489 5.05 -19.27 3.31
N PHE A 490 4.60 -20.23 2.52
CA PHE A 490 5.27 -20.57 1.27
C PHE A 490 4.50 -19.92 0.12
N TYR A 491 5.20 -19.11 -0.64
CA TYR A 491 4.63 -18.39 -1.78
C TYR A 491 5.41 -18.75 -3.04
N THR A 492 4.73 -19.02 -4.13
CA THR A 492 5.34 -19.15 -5.45
C THR A 492 4.60 -18.32 -6.46
N ASN A 493 5.34 -17.75 -7.39
CA ASN A 493 4.80 -16.90 -8.46
C ASN A 493 5.49 -17.23 -9.78
N VAL A 494 4.71 -17.34 -10.84
CA VAL A 494 5.17 -17.41 -12.23
C VAL A 494 4.61 -16.21 -12.96
N TRP A 495 5.48 -15.34 -13.40
CA TRP A 495 5.14 -14.27 -14.33
C TRP A 495 5.68 -14.60 -15.72
N MET A 496 4.84 -14.47 -16.73
CA MET A 496 5.19 -14.74 -18.13
C MET A 496 4.64 -13.62 -19.03
N GLN A 497 5.48 -13.14 -19.92
CA GLN A 497 5.07 -12.30 -21.04
C GLN A 497 5.57 -12.91 -22.34
N TRP A 498 4.63 -13.28 -23.19
CA TRP A 498 4.90 -13.85 -24.49
C TRP A 498 4.48 -12.88 -25.59
N ASN A 499 5.46 -12.36 -26.34
CA ASN A 499 5.24 -11.57 -27.54
C ASN A 499 5.05 -12.54 -28.72
N MET A 500 3.83 -13.12 -28.82
CA MET A 500 3.48 -14.16 -29.79
C MET A 500 3.75 -13.66 -31.23
N THR A 501 3.36 -12.41 -31.48
CA THR A 501 3.69 -11.66 -32.73
C THR A 501 4.13 -10.23 -32.35
N ARG A 502 4.55 -9.44 -33.37
CA ARG A 502 4.80 -8.00 -33.15
C ARG A 502 3.57 -7.22 -32.69
N LYS A 503 2.37 -7.76 -32.91
CA LYS A 503 1.07 -7.14 -32.64
C LYS A 503 0.29 -7.81 -31.53
N THR A 504 0.65 -9.05 -31.18
CA THR A 504 -0.05 -9.88 -30.17
C THR A 504 0.85 -10.14 -28.98
N GLN A 505 0.37 -9.83 -27.79
CA GLN A 505 1.06 -10.08 -26.52
C GLN A 505 0.13 -10.80 -25.57
N ILE A 506 0.66 -11.84 -24.93
CA ILE A 506 -0.02 -12.60 -23.89
C ILE A 506 0.77 -12.42 -22.60
N MET A 507 0.07 -12.15 -21.51
CA MET A 507 0.64 -12.05 -20.17
C MET A 507 -0.09 -13.00 -19.23
N LEU A 508 0.68 -13.71 -18.43
CA LEU A 508 0.19 -14.55 -17.34
C LEU A 508 0.96 -14.18 -16.07
N ASN A 509 0.24 -13.99 -14.99
CA ASN A 509 0.80 -13.92 -13.65
C ASN A 509 -0.01 -14.87 -12.77
N PHE A 510 0.60 -15.96 -12.38
CA PHE A 510 0.02 -16.94 -11.48
C PHE A 510 0.78 -16.97 -10.18
N SER A 511 0.10 -16.85 -9.07
CA SER A 511 0.70 -17.03 -7.75
C SER A 511 -0.11 -18.00 -6.91
N ALA A 512 0.58 -18.77 -6.09
CA ALA A 512 -0.01 -19.61 -5.09
C ALA A 512 0.72 -19.42 -3.75
N ASN A 513 -0.02 -19.45 -2.66
CA ASN A 513 0.55 -19.38 -1.33
C ASN A 513 -0.08 -20.44 -0.41
N TYR A 514 0.76 -21.10 0.36
CA TYR A 514 0.34 -21.92 1.49
C TYR A 514 0.63 -21.16 2.76
N SER A 515 -0.41 -20.78 3.48
CA SER A 515 -0.30 -20.03 4.72
C SER A 515 -0.58 -20.95 5.92
N TYR A 516 0.24 -20.81 6.95
CA TYR A 516 0.02 -21.36 8.28
C TYR A 516 0.10 -20.20 9.27
N SER A 517 -0.94 -20.00 10.06
CA SER A 517 -1.02 -18.99 11.11
C SER A 517 -1.49 -19.64 12.40
N ALA A 518 -0.86 -19.29 13.52
CA ALA A 518 -1.22 -19.80 14.83
C ALA A 518 -1.20 -18.66 15.86
N ASN A 519 -2.14 -18.73 16.80
CA ASN A 519 -2.10 -18.01 18.06
C ASN A 519 -1.63 -18.97 19.15
N THR A 520 -0.41 -18.75 19.65
CA THR A 520 0.21 -19.65 20.63
C THR A 520 -0.40 -19.53 22.03
N SER A 521 -1.01 -18.38 22.34
CA SER A 521 -1.66 -18.16 23.66
C SER A 521 -3.00 -18.93 23.77
N LEU A 522 -3.74 -19.04 22.67
CA LEU A 522 -5.03 -19.70 22.63
C LEU A 522 -4.94 -21.12 22.05
N ASN A 523 -3.73 -21.56 21.64
CA ASN A 523 -3.49 -22.85 20.98
C ASN A 523 -4.37 -23.09 19.73
N VAL A 524 -4.71 -22.03 19.02
CA VAL A 524 -5.50 -22.11 17.77
C VAL A 524 -4.60 -21.93 16.56
N LYS A 525 -4.94 -22.60 15.47
CA LYS A 525 -4.17 -22.59 14.22
C LYS A 525 -5.07 -22.75 13.00
N GLU A 526 -4.68 -22.08 11.92
CA GLU A 526 -5.29 -22.22 10.60
C GLU A 526 -4.23 -22.40 9.52
N LYS A 527 -4.56 -23.16 8.50
CA LYS A 527 -3.66 -23.39 7.37
C LYS A 527 -4.43 -23.66 6.08
N GLY A 528 -3.86 -23.28 4.96
CA GLY A 528 -4.48 -23.58 3.68
C GLY A 528 -3.83 -22.88 2.50
N TRP A 529 -4.34 -23.18 1.32
CA TRP A 529 -3.89 -22.61 0.05
C TRP A 529 -4.75 -21.43 -0.38
N GLY A 530 -4.07 -20.41 -0.86
CA GLY A 530 -4.63 -19.33 -1.67
C GLY A 530 -3.97 -19.33 -3.05
N PHE A 531 -4.65 -18.72 -4.03
CA PHE A 531 -4.07 -18.47 -5.35
C PHE A 531 -4.61 -17.18 -5.94
N ASN A 532 -3.83 -16.61 -6.84
CA ASN A 532 -4.26 -15.48 -7.66
C ASN A 532 -3.74 -15.67 -9.08
N THR A 533 -4.61 -15.48 -10.06
CA THR A 533 -4.27 -15.59 -11.48
C THR A 533 -4.66 -14.30 -12.17
N TYR A 534 -3.76 -13.77 -12.95
CA TYR A 534 -3.99 -12.66 -13.86
C TYR A 534 -3.61 -13.10 -15.27
N PHE A 535 -4.54 -13.01 -16.18
CA PHE A 535 -4.35 -13.34 -17.59
C PHE A 535 -4.76 -12.16 -18.46
N ARG A 536 -3.95 -11.82 -19.44
CA ARG A 536 -4.25 -10.73 -20.37
C ARG A 536 -3.78 -11.07 -21.78
N VAL A 537 -4.63 -10.78 -22.73
CA VAL A 537 -4.29 -10.76 -24.15
C VAL A 537 -4.41 -9.33 -24.67
N ARG A 538 -3.43 -8.89 -25.41
CA ARG A 538 -3.43 -7.59 -26.09
C ARG A 538 -3.19 -7.80 -27.57
N GLN A 539 -4.01 -7.15 -28.40
CA GLN A 539 -3.94 -7.16 -29.83
C GLN A 539 -3.87 -5.72 -30.38
N GLN A 540 -2.82 -5.43 -31.15
CA GLN A 540 -2.75 -4.21 -31.93
C GLN A 540 -3.44 -4.45 -33.29
N LEU A 541 -4.38 -3.58 -33.63
CA LEU A 541 -5.12 -3.59 -34.86
C LEU A 541 -4.65 -2.47 -35.80
N PRO A 542 -5.05 -2.48 -37.11
CA PRO A 542 -4.83 -1.36 -38.01
C PRO A 542 -5.37 -0.04 -37.46
N TYR A 543 -4.91 1.07 -38.02
CA TYR A 543 -5.36 2.42 -37.70
C TYR A 543 -5.14 2.80 -36.23
N ASP A 544 -4.08 2.27 -35.57
CA ASP A 544 -3.70 2.55 -34.20
C ASP A 544 -4.74 2.19 -33.13
N PHE A 545 -5.60 1.20 -33.42
CA PHE A 545 -6.42 0.58 -32.39
C PHE A 545 -5.64 -0.45 -31.60
N ASN A 546 -5.90 -0.50 -30.31
CA ASN A 546 -5.47 -1.56 -29.41
C ASN A 546 -6.69 -2.12 -28.68
N ILE A 547 -6.86 -3.42 -28.72
CA ILE A 547 -7.85 -4.14 -27.91
C ILE A 547 -7.11 -4.99 -26.89
N SER A 548 -7.58 -5.02 -25.68
CA SER A 548 -7.10 -5.98 -24.70
C SER A 548 -8.23 -6.56 -23.86
N GLY A 549 -8.17 -7.88 -23.67
CA GLY A 549 -9.00 -8.60 -22.71
C GLY A 549 -8.16 -8.97 -21.50
N MET A 550 -8.72 -8.84 -20.31
CA MET A 550 -8.11 -9.22 -19.04
C MET A 550 -9.07 -10.08 -18.24
N PHE A 551 -8.51 -11.07 -17.56
CA PHE A 551 -9.20 -11.93 -16.61
C PHE A 551 -8.32 -12.11 -15.36
N THR A 552 -8.92 -12.00 -14.19
CA THR A 552 -8.28 -12.35 -12.92
C THR A 552 -9.23 -13.17 -12.08
N ILE A 553 -8.68 -14.10 -11.32
CA ILE A 553 -9.42 -14.89 -10.34
C ILE A 553 -8.52 -15.16 -9.15
N TYR A 554 -9.08 -15.08 -7.95
CA TYR A 554 -8.34 -15.27 -6.73
C TYR A 554 -9.10 -16.12 -5.71
N LYS A 555 -8.36 -16.79 -4.85
CA LYS A 555 -8.82 -17.46 -3.64
C LYS A 555 -7.89 -17.07 -2.50
N SER A 556 -8.42 -16.53 -1.42
CA SER A 556 -7.65 -16.23 -0.22
C SER A 556 -7.29 -17.50 0.54
N ALA A 557 -6.06 -17.55 1.09
CA ALA A 557 -5.73 -18.55 2.10
C ALA A 557 -6.51 -18.26 3.40
N PRO A 558 -6.84 -19.28 4.21
CA PRO A 558 -7.49 -19.07 5.50
C PRO A 558 -6.67 -18.17 6.44
N SER A 559 -7.35 -17.38 7.25
CA SER A 559 -6.82 -16.58 8.33
C SER A 559 -7.22 -17.20 9.69
N LEU A 560 -6.54 -16.82 10.78
CA LEU A 560 -6.86 -17.30 12.14
C LEU A 560 -8.29 -17.00 12.57
N TYR A 561 -8.85 -15.87 12.11
CA TYR A 561 -10.13 -15.36 12.62
C TYR A 561 -11.24 -15.31 11.59
N TYR A 562 -10.93 -15.55 10.33
CA TYR A 562 -11.94 -15.62 9.28
C TYR A 562 -11.52 -16.54 8.13
N TYR A 563 -12.51 -17.08 7.47
CA TYR A 563 -12.39 -17.80 6.21
C TYR A 563 -13.25 -17.11 5.15
N MET A 564 -12.72 -16.96 3.95
CA MET A 564 -13.46 -16.46 2.80
C MET A 564 -13.75 -17.62 1.85
N PRO A 565 -15.00 -18.10 1.78
CA PRO A 565 -15.39 -19.15 0.83
C PRO A 565 -15.10 -18.71 -0.61
N PHE A 566 -14.54 -19.62 -1.38
CA PHE A 566 -14.30 -19.37 -2.78
C PHE A 566 -15.61 -19.43 -3.57
N SER A 567 -15.91 -18.38 -4.33
CA SER A 567 -16.98 -18.34 -5.32
C SER A 567 -16.42 -17.73 -6.61
N PHE A 568 -16.66 -18.38 -7.75
CA PHE A 568 -16.21 -17.85 -9.03
C PHE A 568 -16.77 -16.46 -9.28
N GLN A 569 -18.07 -16.24 -9.03
CA GLN A 569 -18.75 -14.96 -9.23
C GLN A 569 -18.10 -13.83 -8.44
N ASN A 570 -17.72 -14.07 -7.18
CA ASN A 570 -17.16 -13.05 -6.29
C ASN A 570 -15.64 -12.92 -6.41
N SER A 571 -14.97 -13.92 -6.95
CA SER A 571 -13.52 -14.02 -7.04
C SER A 571 -12.98 -13.71 -8.44
N ALA A 572 -13.83 -13.64 -9.45
CA ALA A 572 -13.42 -13.35 -10.82
C ALA A 572 -13.70 -11.90 -11.19
N TYR A 573 -12.75 -11.31 -11.91
CA TYR A 573 -12.90 -9.99 -12.51
C TYR A 573 -12.38 -10.05 -13.95
N TYR A 574 -13.11 -9.45 -14.87
CA TYR A 574 -12.72 -9.39 -16.27
C TYR A 574 -13.07 -8.06 -16.90
N SER A 575 -12.25 -7.63 -17.87
CA SER A 575 -12.52 -6.40 -18.61
C SER A 575 -12.07 -6.50 -20.06
N ILE A 576 -12.71 -5.67 -20.88
CA ILE A 576 -12.32 -5.41 -22.27
C ILE A 576 -12.01 -3.92 -22.38
N ASP A 577 -10.84 -3.62 -22.94
CA ASP A 577 -10.35 -2.26 -23.17
C ASP A 577 -10.13 -2.04 -24.66
N ILE A 578 -10.60 -0.91 -25.15
CA ILE A 578 -10.34 -0.45 -26.52
C ILE A 578 -9.70 0.93 -26.42
N THR A 579 -8.54 1.09 -27.06
CA THR A 579 -7.84 2.38 -27.14
C THR A 579 -7.58 2.72 -28.59
N LYS A 580 -7.93 3.93 -29.00
CA LYS A 580 -7.60 4.53 -30.29
C LYS A 580 -6.68 5.71 -30.09
N SER A 581 -5.54 5.71 -30.79
CA SER A 581 -4.62 6.84 -30.80
C SER A 581 -4.77 7.65 -32.07
N PHE A 582 -4.65 8.97 -31.94
CA PHE A 582 -4.81 9.96 -32.99
C PHE A 582 -3.62 10.92 -32.99
N LEU A 583 -3.52 11.74 -34.00
CA LEU A 583 -2.51 12.75 -34.23
C LEU A 583 -1.11 12.16 -34.50
N LYS A 584 -0.23 13.01 -34.99
CA LYS A 584 1.19 12.67 -35.18
C LYS A 584 1.79 12.28 -33.81
N GLU A 585 2.65 11.27 -33.79
CA GLU A 585 3.27 10.71 -32.57
C GLU A 585 2.26 10.16 -31.55
N LYS A 586 1.01 9.87 -31.97
CA LYS A 586 -0.04 9.31 -31.12
C LYS A 586 -0.31 10.18 -29.89
N ARG A 587 -0.35 11.52 -30.08
CA ARG A 587 -0.46 12.48 -28.99
C ARG A 587 -1.82 12.49 -28.31
N LEU A 588 -2.90 12.19 -29.03
CA LEU A 588 -4.24 12.08 -28.47
C LEU A 588 -4.64 10.61 -28.37
N SER A 589 -5.11 10.18 -27.21
CA SER A 589 -5.61 8.82 -26.98
C SER A 589 -7.02 8.87 -26.40
N LEU A 590 -7.93 8.12 -27.00
CA LEU A 590 -9.26 7.85 -26.48
C LEU A 590 -9.32 6.40 -26.06
N SER A 591 -9.79 6.13 -24.83
CA SER A 591 -9.92 4.77 -24.32
C SER A 591 -11.31 4.55 -23.75
N ALA A 592 -11.88 3.41 -24.07
CA ALA A 592 -13.12 2.91 -23.47
C ALA A 592 -12.85 1.56 -22.83
N ARG A 593 -13.38 1.34 -21.63
CA ARG A 593 -13.29 0.08 -20.90
C ARG A 593 -14.67 -0.33 -20.42
N ILE A 594 -14.96 -1.61 -20.54
CA ILE A 594 -16.07 -2.25 -19.86
C ILE A 594 -15.52 -3.34 -18.94
N SER A 595 -15.94 -3.32 -17.69
CA SER A 595 -15.55 -4.30 -16.67
C SER A 595 -16.77 -5.06 -16.20
N ASN A 596 -16.60 -6.37 -16.03
CA ASN A 596 -17.65 -7.29 -15.60
C ASN A 596 -18.99 -7.08 -16.32
N PRO A 597 -19.02 -7.01 -17.69
CA PRO A 597 -20.23 -6.64 -18.43
C PRO A 597 -21.42 -7.58 -18.21
N PHE A 598 -21.16 -8.83 -17.82
CA PHE A 598 -22.20 -9.84 -17.58
C PHE A 598 -22.60 -9.99 -16.12
N MET A 599 -21.95 -9.23 -15.21
CA MET A 599 -22.28 -9.24 -13.79
C MET A 599 -23.42 -8.23 -13.53
N LYS A 600 -24.61 -8.74 -13.19
CA LYS A 600 -25.78 -7.93 -12.91
C LYS A 600 -25.89 -7.57 -11.44
N ASP A 601 -25.52 -8.49 -10.58
CA ASP A 601 -25.58 -8.36 -9.13
C ASP A 601 -24.29 -7.78 -8.56
N PRO A 602 -24.30 -7.16 -7.37
CA PRO A 602 -23.10 -6.70 -6.69
C PRO A 602 -22.17 -7.88 -6.37
N ASN A 603 -20.87 -7.62 -6.28
CA ASN A 603 -19.94 -8.59 -5.70
C ASN A 603 -20.27 -8.80 -4.24
N VAL A 604 -20.37 -10.06 -3.82
CA VAL A 604 -20.65 -10.43 -2.44
C VAL A 604 -19.42 -11.06 -1.83
N TYR A 605 -18.77 -10.35 -0.92
CA TYR A 605 -17.65 -10.90 -0.15
C TYR A 605 -18.20 -11.54 1.12
N VAL A 606 -17.99 -12.84 1.26
CA VAL A 606 -18.44 -13.63 2.42
C VAL A 606 -17.25 -13.91 3.31
N PHE A 607 -17.39 -13.62 4.60
CA PHE A 607 -16.43 -13.94 5.64
C PHE A 607 -17.09 -14.80 6.68
N GLU A 608 -16.51 -15.96 6.97
CA GLU A 608 -16.92 -16.84 8.06
C GLU A 608 -15.96 -16.65 9.23
N PRO A 609 -16.45 -16.36 10.46
CA PRO A 609 -15.60 -16.23 11.64
C PRO A 609 -14.93 -17.58 11.98
N ARG A 610 -13.72 -17.48 12.53
CA ARG A 610 -12.95 -18.61 13.02
C ARG A 610 -12.37 -18.30 14.38
N ASN A 611 -12.40 -19.27 15.29
CA ASN A 611 -11.83 -19.12 16.64
C ASN A 611 -12.32 -17.86 17.37
N ALA A 612 -13.60 -17.53 17.24
CA ALA A 612 -14.18 -16.29 17.74
C ALA A 612 -15.16 -16.49 18.91
N GLY A 613 -15.43 -17.75 19.32
CA GLY A 613 -16.47 -18.09 20.31
C GLY A 613 -17.89 -18.00 19.76
N TYR A 614 -18.02 -17.79 18.45
CA TYR A 614 -19.29 -17.82 17.73
C TYR A 614 -19.09 -18.32 16.30
N THR A 615 -20.15 -18.87 15.73
CA THR A 615 -20.24 -19.27 14.31
C THR A 615 -21.13 -18.31 13.56
N GLY A 616 -21.03 -18.29 12.23
CA GLY A 616 -21.87 -17.42 11.41
C GLY A 616 -21.20 -16.94 10.13
N TYR A 617 -21.64 -15.79 9.64
CA TYR A 617 -21.07 -15.15 8.45
C TYR A 617 -21.19 -13.63 8.51
N SER A 618 -20.34 -12.97 7.74
CA SER A 618 -20.49 -11.56 7.35
C SER A 618 -20.46 -11.48 5.84
N ARG A 619 -21.43 -10.81 5.23
CA ARG A 619 -21.51 -10.55 3.80
C ARG A 619 -21.42 -9.05 3.54
N SER A 620 -20.54 -8.67 2.63
CA SER A 620 -20.40 -7.30 2.17
C SER A 620 -20.71 -7.23 0.67
N TYR A 621 -21.60 -6.30 0.30
CA TYR A 621 -22.08 -6.13 -1.07
C TYR A 621 -21.40 -4.91 -1.71
N ASP A 622 -20.58 -5.15 -2.74
CA ASP A 622 -19.91 -4.09 -3.49
C ASP A 622 -20.62 -3.85 -4.83
N TYR A 623 -21.37 -2.75 -4.87
CA TYR A 623 -22.10 -2.31 -6.06
C TYR A 623 -21.21 -1.62 -7.10
N ASN A 624 -19.96 -1.30 -6.76
CA ASN A 624 -19.07 -0.53 -7.61
C ASN A 624 -18.35 -1.37 -8.67
N ASN A 625 -18.23 -2.67 -8.48
CA ASN A 625 -17.50 -3.57 -9.37
C ASN A 625 -18.38 -4.28 -10.41
N SER A 626 -19.72 -4.20 -10.30
CA SER A 626 -20.63 -4.78 -11.28
C SER A 626 -20.82 -3.86 -12.47
N ASN A 627 -20.72 -4.40 -13.70
CA ASN A 627 -21.08 -3.73 -14.96
C ASN A 627 -20.57 -2.28 -15.09
N ARG A 628 -19.25 -2.09 -14.90
CA ARG A 628 -18.63 -0.76 -14.89
C ARG A 628 -18.15 -0.37 -16.29
N PHE A 629 -18.59 0.79 -16.75
CA PHE A 629 -18.09 1.44 -17.96
C PHE A 629 -17.22 2.65 -17.59
N SER A 630 -16.10 2.83 -18.28
CA SER A 630 -15.29 4.04 -18.18
C SER A 630 -14.76 4.51 -19.52
N PHE A 631 -14.65 5.83 -19.67
CA PHE A 631 -14.10 6.50 -20.83
C PHE A 631 -12.99 7.45 -20.38
N SER A 632 -11.91 7.53 -21.17
CA SER A 632 -10.83 8.48 -20.90
C SER A 632 -10.29 9.11 -22.18
N ILE A 633 -9.93 10.38 -22.07
CA ILE A 633 -9.22 11.15 -23.07
C ILE A 633 -7.89 11.61 -22.47
N SER A 634 -6.80 11.50 -23.22
CA SER A 634 -5.48 11.92 -22.77
C SER A 634 -4.75 12.59 -23.91
N TYR A 635 -4.24 13.79 -23.69
CA TYR A 635 -3.49 14.57 -24.67
C TYR A 635 -2.09 14.89 -24.17
N ARG A 636 -1.10 14.44 -24.93
CA ARG A 636 0.32 14.67 -24.68
C ARG A 636 0.83 15.80 -25.57
N PHE A 637 1.47 16.79 -24.98
CA PHE A 637 2.03 17.95 -25.68
C PHE A 637 3.52 18.10 -25.38
N GLY A 638 4.20 18.86 -26.24
CA GLY A 638 5.61 19.16 -26.12
C GLY A 638 6.53 17.98 -26.41
N SER A 639 7.82 18.18 -26.19
CA SER A 639 8.85 17.17 -26.30
C SER A 639 10.04 17.54 -25.41
N LEU A 640 10.67 16.53 -24.80
CA LEU A 640 11.96 16.64 -24.12
C LEU A 640 12.97 15.83 -24.90
N ASN A 641 14.07 16.44 -25.28
CA ASN A 641 15.07 15.78 -26.13
C ASN A 641 16.19 15.10 -25.36
N ALA A 642 16.12 14.97 -24.05
CA ALA A 642 17.05 14.17 -23.23
C ALA A 642 16.79 14.10 -21.73
N SER A 643 17.77 13.55 -20.94
CA SER A 643 17.61 13.03 -19.60
C SER A 643 17.96 14.03 -18.49
N VAL A 644 17.27 13.85 -17.37
CA VAL A 644 17.49 14.61 -16.13
C VAL A 644 18.44 13.84 -15.21
N LYS A 645 19.51 14.45 -14.75
CA LYS A 645 20.30 13.90 -13.66
C LYS A 645 19.56 14.07 -12.32
N LYS A 646 19.61 13.06 -11.48
CA LYS A 646 19.08 13.11 -10.10
C LYS A 646 20.07 12.50 -9.11
N THR A 647 20.00 12.89 -7.83
CA THR A 647 20.89 12.41 -6.77
C THR A 647 20.88 10.87 -6.71
N ALA A 648 22.02 10.19 -6.46
CA ALA A 648 22.13 8.74 -6.41
C ALA A 648 21.32 8.10 -5.27
N LYS A 649 20.91 8.91 -4.28
CA LYS A 649 20.16 8.48 -3.11
C LYS A 649 19.23 9.59 -2.64
N SER A 650 18.02 9.27 -2.23
CA SER A 650 17.09 10.13 -1.52
C SER A 650 16.45 9.36 -0.36
N ILE A 651 15.85 10.06 0.60
CA ILE A 651 15.16 9.45 1.73
C ILE A 651 13.76 8.99 1.31
N SER A 652 13.35 7.86 1.86
CA SER A 652 11.94 7.50 1.96
C SER A 652 11.71 6.75 3.27
N ASN A 653 10.54 6.89 3.84
CA ASN A 653 10.11 6.15 5.00
C ASN A 653 8.99 5.18 4.60
N ASP A 654 9.15 3.92 4.95
CA ASP A 654 8.26 2.83 4.54
C ASP A 654 7.20 2.52 5.57
N ASP A 655 7.47 2.93 6.80
CA ASP A 655 6.75 2.60 8.02
C ASP A 655 5.88 3.77 8.54
N LEU A 656 5.42 4.65 7.64
CA LEU A 656 4.49 5.72 8.01
C LEU A 656 3.20 5.13 8.58
N GLU A 657 3.02 5.32 9.88
CA GLU A 657 1.76 4.99 10.57
C GLU A 657 0.61 5.82 9.96
N GLY A 658 -0.53 5.19 9.72
CA GLY A 658 -1.73 5.83 9.16
C GLY A 658 -1.94 5.64 7.65
N ARG A 659 -1.05 4.96 6.93
CA ARG A 659 -1.23 4.63 5.50
C ARG A 659 -1.64 3.18 5.23
N LYS A 660 -1.90 2.39 6.27
CA LYS A 660 -2.44 1.04 6.13
C LYS A 660 -3.97 1.13 6.25
N ASN A 661 -4.64 1.22 5.13
CA ASN A 661 -6.04 0.81 4.96
C ASN A 661 -6.09 -0.62 4.45
#